data_c2f992c15de6494f0c698a4d3b0a67f5
#
_entry.id   c2f992c15de6494f0c698a4d3b0a67f5
#
_cell.length_a   1.000
_cell.length_b   1.000
_cell.length_c   1.000
_cell.angle_alpha   90.00
_cell.angle_beta   90.00
_cell.angle_gamma   90.00
#
_symmetry.space_group_name_H-M   'P 1'
#
loop_
_entity.id
_entity.type
_entity.pdbx_description
1 polymer ?
#
loop_
_entity_poly.entity_id
_entity_poly.type
_entity_poly.pdbx_seq_one_letter_code
_entity_poly.pdbx_strand_id
1 'polypeptide(L)'
;MDMKRMFYIIGLLLAFVFFKLYVGEHFISDSTYRRLVKEDFDLKRKAVNNEELFEVFNRKLNLYEREALTFLYAYMPVGDLADYSGDYFLEQVRLSRKVMKEMPWGKDVPEDIFRHFVLPVRVNNENLDHSRKVFFEALCDRVRNLGLREAALEVNHWCHEKVTYSPSDSRTSAPLASVCNAMGRCGEESTFTVAALRAVGIPARQVYTPRWAHTDDNHAWVEVWIDGSWFFMGACEPEPVLNYGWFNDSAARGMLMHSKVFGRYEKHEDVVHRTPLYTEINLTSNYAPVSRGEIVVVDKEGKPVQEAKIEYKIYNYSEFHTAVTQYTDCNGKAVLHAGKGDLMVWASKNKKYGYAKVSFREDFVQKIVLENLPVLPFRQTVAWIPPVSNQIFQPMEEDLKKENKKRLAYEDSVRTVYTETFFNSSTAESFVQQNKLPEEVIPLLVAAKGNHKVISQFLLDAQQNGRLQKAVSLLSVISRKDLRDMQREVLDDHLLYSISETREDEVYNSYVLNPRVADEMVLPYKQFFQTVLSHHLQQNFRNNPLELKAWCETHLEVREELNYPNMLVSPVGVWKTRITDRRSRKVFFVSVLRSLGVPAWMDAVTGRVYCYRRNHQNLEICFSDEMPVNKTRKGRLVLDYHGGISIEDPKYYSHFTLSELSQGTFKLLEYEESNEGKGPATWNSTFKEGVELEAGIYLLTSGVRGKDGSVPAEMLLFEIKEGKTTHVKLNLDEFSDESSAIRGRIDIPLLVQQVPFLREMAECSEETYNVLALLGVNEEPTNHALKDIAILGREFERYIGRSYFLFTDKEGAKKYKVEDFPGLPEHIVYGVDEQHMIQKYLTGLLQLSGTVHLPVVVVFNGKGDMVFTSQGYTIGLGEQIIKEVKKLTNK
;
A
#
# COMPACT_ATOMS: atom_id res chain seq x y z
N MET A 1 54.62 27.70 -33.00
CA MET A 1 54.56 26.89 -31.82
C MET A 1 55.64 25.84 -31.88
N ASP A 2 56.53 25.80 -30.89
CA ASP A 2 57.79 25.00 -30.98
C ASP A 2 57.43 23.50 -30.99
N MET A 3 57.93 22.76 -31.95
CA MET A 3 57.65 21.33 -32.18
C MET A 3 57.91 20.49 -30.90
N LYS A 4 58.84 20.89 -30.05
CA LYS A 4 59.12 20.29 -28.75
C LYS A 4 57.95 20.47 -27.78
N ARG A 5 57.24 21.60 -27.77
CA ARG A 5 56.06 21.86 -26.96
C ARG A 5 54.84 21.03 -27.41
N MET A 6 54.73 20.82 -28.74
CA MET A 6 53.66 19.98 -29.30
C MET A 6 53.82 18.51 -28.91
N PHE A 7 55.07 17.99 -28.96
CA PHE A 7 55.37 16.62 -28.49
C PHE A 7 55.14 16.43 -26.98
N TYR A 8 55.46 17.48 -26.17
CA TYR A 8 55.14 17.43 -24.71
C TYR A 8 53.67 17.43 -24.41
N ILE A 9 52.86 18.21 -25.13
CA ILE A 9 51.39 18.25 -24.98
C ILE A 9 50.77 16.93 -25.47
N ILE A 10 51.25 16.39 -26.59
CA ILE A 10 50.78 15.07 -27.08
C ILE A 10 51.19 13.94 -26.14
N GLY A 11 52.41 14.00 -25.59
CA GLY A 11 52.89 13.05 -24.59
C GLY A 11 52.08 13.11 -23.27
N LEU A 12 51.70 14.31 -22.81
CA LEU A 12 50.84 14.50 -21.64
C LEU A 12 49.42 14.05 -21.92
N LEU A 13 48.86 14.31 -23.11
CA LEU A 13 47.54 13.83 -23.54
C LEU A 13 47.53 12.33 -23.67
N LEU A 14 48.57 11.72 -24.27
CA LEU A 14 48.70 10.26 -24.34
C LEU A 14 48.88 9.64 -22.95
N ALA A 15 49.72 10.24 -22.09
CA ALA A 15 49.85 9.80 -20.70
C ALA A 15 48.54 9.92 -19.92
N PHE A 16 47.75 10.98 -20.15
CA PHE A 16 46.42 11.17 -19.57
C PHE A 16 45.37 10.18 -20.11
N VAL A 17 45.45 9.87 -21.41
CA VAL A 17 44.64 8.86 -22.04
C VAL A 17 45.01 7.44 -21.55
N PHE A 18 46.33 7.15 -21.48
CA PHE A 18 46.82 5.90 -20.91
C PHE A 18 46.53 5.78 -19.40
N PHE A 19 46.60 6.87 -18.65
CA PHE A 19 46.20 6.88 -17.22
C PHE A 19 44.69 6.65 -17.07
N LYS A 20 43.82 7.28 -17.90
CA LYS A 20 42.36 6.98 -17.94
C LYS A 20 42.07 5.57 -18.41
N LEU A 21 42.85 4.99 -19.29
CA LEU A 21 42.70 3.60 -19.75
C LEU A 21 43.21 2.59 -18.70
N TYR A 22 44.09 2.99 -17.80
CA TYR A 22 44.65 2.13 -16.74
C TYR A 22 43.97 2.28 -15.39
N VAL A 23 43.43 3.47 -15.07
CA VAL A 23 42.55 3.70 -13.94
C VAL A 23 41.15 3.68 -14.48
N GLY A 24 40.44 2.55 -14.28
CA GLY A 24 39.06 2.38 -14.78
C GLY A 24 38.14 3.52 -14.36
N GLU A 25 37.07 3.73 -15.07
CA GLU A 25 36.03 4.73 -14.79
C GLU A 25 35.40 4.44 -13.41
N HIS A 26 35.38 5.45 -12.52
CA HIS A 26 34.73 5.38 -11.23
C HIS A 26 33.19 5.47 -11.41
N PHE A 27 32.43 4.71 -10.62
CA PHE A 27 31.00 4.87 -10.48
C PHE A 27 30.66 6.06 -9.57
N ILE A 28 31.48 6.32 -8.55
CA ILE A 28 31.34 7.44 -7.63
C ILE A 28 32.58 8.34 -7.81
N SER A 29 32.40 9.50 -8.44
CA SER A 29 33.51 10.43 -8.70
C SER A 29 34.03 11.11 -7.43
N ASP A 30 33.13 11.48 -6.49
CA ASP A 30 33.48 12.07 -5.20
C ASP A 30 34.16 11.02 -4.30
N SER A 31 35.44 11.23 -4.04
CA SER A 31 36.26 10.34 -3.21
C SER A 31 35.81 10.26 -1.75
N THR A 32 35.25 11.36 -1.20
CA THR A 32 34.73 11.39 0.17
C THR A 32 33.46 10.56 0.28
N TYR A 33 32.51 10.75 -0.62
CA TYR A 33 31.27 9.97 -0.67
C TYR A 33 31.56 8.50 -0.94
N ARG A 34 32.50 8.19 -1.86
CA ARG A 34 32.93 6.82 -2.16
C ARG A 34 33.49 6.11 -0.92
N ARG A 35 34.28 6.82 -0.08
CA ARG A 35 34.78 6.29 1.19
C ARG A 35 33.65 5.99 2.17
N LEU A 36 32.68 6.90 2.34
CA LEU A 36 31.52 6.69 3.18
C LEU A 36 30.71 5.45 2.76
N VAL A 37 30.45 5.32 1.46
CA VAL A 37 29.77 4.13 0.91
C VAL A 37 30.53 2.84 1.22
N LYS A 38 31.87 2.88 1.13
CA LYS A 38 32.70 1.71 1.46
C LYS A 38 32.65 1.38 2.95
N GLU A 39 32.65 2.40 3.82
CA GLU A 39 32.52 2.22 5.28
C GLU A 39 31.14 1.61 5.63
N ASP A 40 30.06 2.11 5.05
CA ASP A 40 28.70 1.57 5.25
C ASP A 40 28.60 0.11 4.75
N PHE A 41 29.19 -0.20 3.59
CA PHE A 41 29.27 -1.55 3.08
C PHE A 41 30.00 -2.50 4.02
N ASP A 42 31.17 -2.07 4.53
CA ASP A 42 32.00 -2.91 5.42
C ASP A 42 31.27 -3.15 6.76
N LEU A 43 30.57 -2.15 7.29
CA LEU A 43 29.76 -2.29 8.50
C LEU A 43 28.66 -3.32 8.30
N LYS A 44 27.94 -3.25 7.16
CA LYS A 44 26.88 -4.19 6.85
C LYS A 44 27.40 -5.60 6.62
N ARG A 45 28.49 -5.76 5.85
CA ARG A 45 29.12 -7.05 5.62
C ARG A 45 29.56 -7.71 6.93
N LYS A 46 30.11 -6.91 7.85
CA LYS A 46 30.49 -7.38 9.19
C LYS A 46 29.26 -7.79 10.01
N ALA A 47 28.17 -7.03 9.94
CA ALA A 47 26.94 -7.37 10.66
C ALA A 47 26.31 -8.67 10.17
N VAL A 48 26.22 -8.85 8.84
CA VAL A 48 25.66 -10.07 8.21
C VAL A 48 26.54 -11.29 8.46
N ASN A 49 27.86 -11.11 8.48
CA ASN A 49 28.86 -12.15 8.78
C ASN A 49 28.66 -13.47 8.03
N ASN A 50 28.20 -13.42 6.78
CA ASN A 50 28.05 -14.57 5.89
C ASN A 50 28.63 -14.24 4.51
N GLU A 51 29.85 -14.72 4.25
CA GLU A 51 30.60 -14.41 3.04
C GLU A 51 29.97 -14.94 1.75
N GLU A 52 29.15 -15.99 1.81
CA GLU A 52 28.44 -16.54 0.64
C GLU A 52 27.54 -15.47 -0.02
N LEU A 53 26.93 -14.61 0.78
CA LEU A 53 26.06 -13.53 0.29
C LEU A 53 26.85 -12.45 -0.46
N PHE A 54 28.17 -12.42 -0.33
CA PHE A 54 29.08 -11.46 -0.96
C PHE A 54 29.97 -12.06 -2.05
N GLU A 55 29.74 -13.30 -2.47
CA GLU A 55 30.56 -14.02 -3.46
C GLU A 55 30.70 -13.31 -4.80
N VAL A 56 29.72 -12.46 -5.18
CA VAL A 56 29.77 -11.66 -6.41
C VAL A 56 31.04 -10.76 -6.45
N PHE A 57 31.55 -10.33 -5.30
CA PHE A 57 32.77 -9.52 -5.20
C PHE A 57 34.06 -10.30 -5.49
N ASN A 58 34.03 -11.64 -5.50
CA ASN A 58 35.15 -12.51 -5.86
C ASN A 58 35.27 -12.69 -7.38
N ARG A 59 34.23 -12.25 -8.15
CA ARG A 59 34.25 -12.30 -9.61
C ARG A 59 35.21 -11.26 -10.19
N LYS A 60 35.56 -11.42 -11.46
CA LYS A 60 36.31 -10.42 -12.22
C LYS A 60 35.40 -9.23 -12.53
N LEU A 61 35.39 -8.24 -11.66
CA LEU A 61 34.65 -6.99 -11.80
C LEU A 61 35.59 -5.86 -12.22
N ASN A 62 35.14 -4.99 -13.14
CA ASN A 62 35.84 -3.73 -13.37
C ASN A 62 35.57 -2.75 -12.21
N LEU A 63 36.29 -1.60 -12.17
CA LEU A 63 36.16 -0.64 -11.07
C LEU A 63 34.73 -0.11 -10.89
N TYR A 64 34.11 0.26 -12.00
CA TYR A 64 32.70 0.75 -12.00
C TYR A 64 31.73 -0.28 -11.45
N GLU A 65 31.81 -1.54 -11.94
CA GLU A 65 30.92 -2.61 -11.44
C GLU A 65 31.10 -2.87 -9.95
N ARG A 66 32.37 -2.88 -9.49
CA ARG A 66 32.67 -3.09 -8.07
C ARG A 66 32.11 -1.97 -7.20
N GLU A 67 32.30 -0.69 -7.58
CA GLU A 67 31.80 0.45 -6.82
C GLU A 67 30.25 0.50 -6.84
N ALA A 68 29.61 0.24 -7.99
CA ALA A 68 28.17 0.21 -8.09
C ALA A 68 27.53 -0.91 -7.26
N LEU A 69 28.13 -2.11 -7.29
CA LEU A 69 27.73 -3.19 -6.39
C LEU A 69 27.96 -2.84 -4.92
N THR A 70 29.09 -2.21 -4.58
CA THR A 70 29.35 -1.75 -3.21
C THR A 70 28.27 -0.79 -2.73
N PHE A 71 27.83 0.14 -3.58
CA PHE A 71 26.72 1.05 -3.29
C PHE A 71 25.39 0.30 -3.09
N LEU A 72 25.02 -0.59 -4.01
CA LEU A 72 23.80 -1.37 -3.86
C LEU A 72 23.81 -2.20 -2.57
N TYR A 73 24.90 -2.91 -2.31
CA TYR A 73 25.05 -3.78 -1.14
C TYR A 73 25.09 -3.01 0.20
N ALA A 74 25.64 -1.79 0.18
CA ALA A 74 25.64 -0.93 1.36
C ALA A 74 24.21 -0.58 1.78
N TYR A 75 23.32 -0.32 0.82
CA TYR A 75 22.02 0.29 1.10
C TYR A 75 20.80 -0.58 0.81
N MET A 76 20.94 -1.76 0.16
CA MET A 76 19.81 -2.68 0.02
C MET A 76 19.35 -3.22 1.38
N PRO A 77 18.05 -3.48 1.59
CA PRO A 77 17.60 -4.16 2.80
C PRO A 77 18.21 -5.56 2.93
N VAL A 78 18.30 -6.07 4.14
CA VAL A 78 18.88 -7.39 4.40
C VAL A 78 18.07 -8.51 3.72
N GLY A 79 16.77 -8.32 3.52
CA GLY A 79 15.94 -9.24 2.75
C GLY A 79 16.41 -9.35 1.31
N ASP A 80 16.70 -8.24 0.62
CA ASP A 80 17.20 -8.27 -0.76
C ASP A 80 18.56 -8.98 -0.85
N LEU A 81 19.43 -8.68 0.10
CA LEU A 81 20.75 -9.34 0.17
C LEU A 81 20.65 -10.87 0.30
N ALA A 82 19.65 -11.35 1.03
CA ALA A 82 19.47 -12.77 1.33
C ALA A 82 18.70 -13.55 0.26
N ASP A 83 17.71 -12.88 -0.36
CA ASP A 83 16.72 -13.54 -1.20
C ASP A 83 17.07 -13.48 -2.70
N TYR A 84 18.00 -12.59 -3.09
CA TYR A 84 18.44 -12.45 -4.48
C TYR A 84 19.94 -12.71 -4.62
N SER A 85 20.31 -13.31 -5.74
CA SER A 85 21.72 -13.66 -6.01
C SER A 85 22.55 -12.42 -6.35
N GLY A 86 23.87 -12.49 -6.06
CA GLY A 86 24.79 -11.43 -6.47
C GLY A 86 24.87 -11.23 -7.99
N ASP A 87 24.58 -12.29 -8.77
CA ASP A 87 24.49 -12.21 -10.23
C ASP A 87 23.31 -11.36 -10.69
N TYR A 88 22.19 -11.45 -10.01
CA TYR A 88 21.04 -10.61 -10.25
C TYR A 88 21.43 -9.12 -10.15
N PHE A 89 22.09 -8.71 -9.06
CA PHE A 89 22.50 -7.31 -8.87
C PHE A 89 23.59 -6.87 -9.87
N LEU A 90 24.51 -7.78 -10.22
CA LEU A 90 25.51 -7.48 -11.25
C LEU A 90 24.84 -7.26 -12.64
N GLU A 91 23.83 -8.05 -12.97
CA GLU A 91 23.02 -7.84 -14.18
C GLU A 91 22.34 -6.46 -14.16
N GLN A 92 21.75 -6.06 -13.00
CA GLN A 92 21.11 -4.74 -12.87
C GLN A 92 22.10 -3.59 -13.08
N VAL A 93 23.32 -3.68 -12.53
CA VAL A 93 24.39 -2.70 -12.73
C VAL A 93 24.76 -2.60 -14.22
N ARG A 94 24.94 -3.74 -14.89
CA ARG A 94 25.31 -3.79 -16.32
C ARG A 94 24.23 -3.25 -17.23
N LEU A 95 22.98 -3.63 -16.96
CA LEU A 95 21.82 -3.13 -17.71
C LEU A 95 21.67 -1.62 -17.55
N SER A 96 21.72 -1.10 -16.33
CA SER A 96 21.61 0.34 -16.09
C SER A 96 22.71 1.13 -16.80
N ARG A 97 23.96 0.65 -16.74
CA ARG A 97 25.08 1.29 -17.44
C ARG A 97 24.92 1.23 -18.97
N LYS A 98 24.42 0.09 -19.51
CA LYS A 98 24.12 -0.07 -20.92
C LYS A 98 23.08 0.96 -21.36
N VAL A 99 21.97 1.03 -20.65
CA VAL A 99 20.86 1.95 -20.93
C VAL A 99 21.33 3.40 -20.98
N MET A 100 22.15 3.86 -20.01
CA MET A 100 22.69 5.22 -20.00
C MET A 100 23.62 5.52 -21.17
N LYS A 101 24.19 4.51 -21.82
CA LYS A 101 25.00 4.67 -23.02
C LYS A 101 24.19 4.68 -24.30
N GLU A 102 23.04 3.99 -24.32
CA GLU A 102 22.21 3.81 -25.50
C GLU A 102 21.10 4.85 -25.63
N MET A 103 20.59 5.38 -24.51
CA MET A 103 19.52 6.39 -24.54
C MET A 103 20.07 7.81 -24.77
N PRO A 104 19.35 8.66 -25.53
CA PRO A 104 19.81 10.02 -25.85
C PRO A 104 20.14 10.86 -24.63
N TRP A 105 19.32 10.76 -23.58
CA TRP A 105 19.45 11.55 -22.33
C TRP A 105 20.49 11.00 -21.36
N GLY A 106 21.06 9.83 -21.62
CA GLY A 106 21.93 9.17 -20.62
C GLY A 106 23.20 9.94 -20.26
N LYS A 107 23.68 10.87 -21.12
CA LYS A 107 24.82 11.73 -20.85
C LYS A 107 24.48 12.96 -20.03
N ASP A 108 23.20 13.36 -20.05
CA ASP A 108 22.68 14.57 -19.41
C ASP A 108 22.21 14.32 -17.98
N VAL A 109 22.01 13.05 -17.61
CA VAL A 109 21.64 12.65 -16.24
C VAL A 109 22.87 12.72 -15.32
N PRO A 110 22.85 13.57 -14.26
CA PRO A 110 23.95 13.69 -13.31
C PRO A 110 24.23 12.36 -12.59
N GLU A 111 25.48 12.13 -12.20
CA GLU A 111 25.94 10.90 -11.54
C GLU A 111 25.13 10.59 -10.27
N ASP A 112 24.87 11.60 -9.45
CA ASP A 112 24.09 11.44 -8.21
C ASP A 112 22.61 11.13 -8.47
N ILE A 113 22.01 11.73 -9.50
CA ILE A 113 20.64 11.43 -9.94
C ILE A 113 20.56 10.00 -10.48
N PHE A 114 21.54 9.59 -11.31
CA PHE A 114 21.62 8.20 -11.78
C PHE A 114 21.73 7.22 -10.61
N ARG A 115 22.64 7.49 -9.66
CA ARG A 115 22.94 6.63 -8.52
C ARG A 115 21.74 6.40 -7.62
N HIS A 116 20.91 7.42 -7.41
CA HIS A 116 19.79 7.36 -6.49
C HIS A 116 18.44 7.05 -7.15
N PHE A 117 18.26 7.36 -8.43
CA PHE A 117 16.94 7.31 -9.08
C PHE A 117 16.85 6.49 -10.37
N VAL A 118 17.96 5.89 -10.82
CA VAL A 118 17.98 4.98 -11.98
C VAL A 118 18.54 3.62 -11.59
N LEU A 119 19.73 3.59 -10.95
CA LEU A 119 20.42 2.35 -10.60
C LEU A 119 19.62 1.46 -9.64
N PRO A 120 19.03 1.96 -8.54
CA PRO A 120 18.30 1.13 -7.58
C PRO A 120 17.15 0.38 -8.27
N VAL A 121 17.01 -0.91 -7.95
CA VAL A 121 15.92 -1.73 -8.47
C VAL A 121 14.68 -1.50 -7.64
N ARG A 122 14.83 -1.62 -6.32
CA ARG A 122 13.73 -1.46 -5.36
C ARG A 122 13.14 -0.05 -5.37
N VAL A 123 11.83 0.02 -5.35
CA VAL A 123 11.05 1.26 -5.30
C VAL A 123 10.34 1.40 -3.94
N ASN A 124 9.69 0.33 -3.46
CA ASN A 124 8.93 0.26 -2.22
C ASN A 124 9.21 -1.07 -1.50
N ASN A 125 8.17 -1.80 -1.09
CA ASN A 125 8.25 -3.11 -0.42
C ASN A 125 7.90 -4.28 -1.35
N GLU A 126 7.90 -4.05 -2.67
CA GLU A 126 7.65 -5.07 -3.69
C GLU A 126 8.70 -6.19 -3.69
N ASN A 127 8.32 -7.35 -4.23
CA ASN A 127 9.30 -8.35 -4.61
C ASN A 127 10.06 -7.88 -5.86
N LEU A 128 11.38 -8.09 -5.89
CA LEU A 128 12.19 -7.79 -7.06
C LEU A 128 12.06 -8.90 -8.10
N ASP A 129 12.19 -8.52 -9.36
CA ASP A 129 12.13 -9.41 -10.51
C ASP A 129 13.05 -8.93 -11.65
N HIS A 130 13.00 -9.58 -12.80
CA HIS A 130 13.78 -9.22 -13.98
C HIS A 130 13.10 -8.15 -14.86
N SER A 131 12.18 -7.35 -14.32
CA SER A 131 11.42 -6.32 -15.03
C SER A 131 12.31 -5.34 -15.79
N ARG A 132 13.42 -4.91 -15.25
CA ARG A 132 14.33 -3.96 -15.92
C ARG A 132 14.74 -4.42 -17.31
N LYS A 133 15.11 -5.69 -17.47
CA LYS A 133 15.47 -6.26 -18.76
C LYS A 133 14.27 -6.33 -19.71
N VAL A 134 13.18 -6.90 -19.21
CA VAL A 134 11.94 -7.08 -19.99
C VAL A 134 11.38 -5.74 -20.45
N PHE A 135 11.35 -4.75 -19.57
CA PHE A 135 10.83 -3.41 -19.88
C PHE A 135 11.76 -2.64 -20.81
N PHE A 136 13.08 -2.78 -20.64
CA PHE A 136 14.02 -2.19 -21.59
C PHE A 136 13.81 -2.74 -23.00
N GLU A 137 13.71 -4.05 -23.17
CA GLU A 137 13.47 -4.69 -24.48
C GLU A 137 12.14 -4.25 -25.10
N ALA A 138 11.11 -4.00 -24.29
CA ALA A 138 9.79 -3.55 -24.75
C ALA A 138 9.75 -2.05 -25.12
N LEU A 139 10.53 -1.22 -24.43
CA LEU A 139 10.41 0.24 -24.49
C LEU A 139 11.52 0.93 -25.28
N CYS A 140 12.72 0.33 -25.41
CA CYS A 140 13.87 1.05 -25.92
C CYS A 140 13.65 1.60 -27.34
N ASP A 141 13.05 0.83 -28.25
CA ASP A 141 12.76 1.27 -29.61
C ASP A 141 11.63 2.30 -29.69
N ARG A 142 10.72 2.24 -28.71
CA ARG A 142 9.56 3.13 -28.62
C ARG A 142 9.95 4.54 -28.20
N VAL A 143 10.99 4.68 -27.35
CA VAL A 143 11.36 5.97 -26.74
C VAL A 143 12.66 6.59 -27.25
N ARG A 144 13.56 5.82 -27.90
CA ARG A 144 14.92 6.28 -28.28
C ARG A 144 14.98 7.51 -29.18
N ASN A 145 13.92 7.80 -29.91
CA ASN A 145 13.84 8.94 -30.83
C ASN A 145 13.04 10.12 -30.29
N LEU A 146 12.63 10.05 -29.02
CA LEU A 146 11.86 11.08 -28.32
C LEU A 146 12.78 11.96 -27.46
N GLY A 147 12.33 13.18 -27.15
CA GLY A 147 12.90 13.96 -26.06
C GLY A 147 12.57 13.34 -24.70
N LEU A 148 13.31 13.73 -23.65
CA LEU A 148 13.15 13.12 -22.32
C LEU A 148 11.73 13.28 -21.75
N ARG A 149 11.08 14.42 -21.99
CA ARG A 149 9.70 14.70 -21.56
C ARG A 149 8.68 13.81 -22.28
N GLU A 150 8.78 13.74 -23.58
CA GLU A 150 7.92 12.91 -24.43
C GLU A 150 8.13 11.42 -24.13
N ALA A 151 9.38 11.02 -23.87
CA ALA A 151 9.72 9.65 -23.49
C ALA A 151 9.09 9.25 -22.15
N ALA A 152 9.10 10.16 -21.15
CA ALA A 152 8.46 9.90 -19.85
C ALA A 152 6.94 9.69 -19.98
N LEU A 153 6.27 10.55 -20.76
CA LEU A 153 4.83 10.39 -21.06
C LEU A 153 4.57 9.09 -21.81
N GLU A 154 5.40 8.77 -22.83
CA GLU A 154 5.26 7.57 -23.63
C GLU A 154 5.41 6.28 -22.80
N VAL A 155 6.33 6.27 -21.84
CA VAL A 155 6.46 5.15 -20.90
C VAL A 155 5.20 5.00 -20.05
N ASN A 156 4.60 6.10 -19.59
CA ASN A 156 3.36 6.04 -18.80
C ASN A 156 2.17 5.52 -19.64
N HIS A 157 2.07 5.91 -20.91
CA HIS A 157 1.11 5.35 -21.87
C HIS A 157 1.31 3.83 -22.05
N TRP A 158 2.58 3.38 -22.18
CA TRP A 158 2.86 1.95 -22.22
C TRP A 158 2.46 1.25 -20.91
N CYS A 159 2.64 1.91 -19.77
CA CYS A 159 2.18 1.36 -18.49
C CYS A 159 0.66 1.18 -18.47
N HIS A 160 -0.10 2.15 -18.97
CA HIS A 160 -1.55 2.06 -19.10
C HIS A 160 -2.01 0.94 -20.06
N GLU A 161 -1.25 0.67 -21.14
CA GLU A 161 -1.52 -0.51 -22.00
C GLU A 161 -1.45 -1.82 -21.23
N LYS A 162 -0.69 -1.89 -20.13
CA LYS A 162 -0.39 -3.13 -19.39
C LYS A 162 -1.20 -3.28 -18.13
N VAL A 163 -1.42 -2.21 -17.37
CA VAL A 163 -1.98 -2.24 -16.02
C VAL A 163 -3.08 -1.20 -15.89
N THR A 164 -4.15 -1.54 -15.20
CA THR A 164 -5.21 -0.64 -14.78
C THR A 164 -5.43 -0.76 -13.27
N TYR A 165 -5.98 0.28 -12.68
CA TYR A 165 -6.26 0.30 -11.24
C TYR A 165 -7.23 -0.81 -10.84
N SER A 166 -6.84 -1.56 -9.82
CA SER A 166 -7.71 -2.50 -9.12
C SER A 166 -7.27 -2.61 -7.67
N PRO A 167 -8.17 -2.34 -6.72
CA PRO A 167 -7.81 -2.44 -5.32
C PRO A 167 -7.54 -3.90 -4.92
N SER A 168 -6.60 -4.07 -4.00
CA SER A 168 -6.20 -5.36 -3.44
C SER A 168 -5.72 -5.20 -1.99
N ASP A 169 -5.15 -6.26 -1.39
CA ASP A 169 -4.53 -6.19 -0.08
C ASP A 169 -3.31 -5.24 -0.02
N SER A 170 -2.77 -5.01 1.17
CA SER A 170 -1.67 -4.07 1.40
C SER A 170 -0.32 -4.51 0.80
N ARG A 171 -0.16 -5.76 0.42
CA ARG A 171 1.05 -6.32 -0.17
C ARG A 171 1.29 -5.73 -1.58
N THR A 172 2.52 -5.32 -1.88
CA THR A 172 2.89 -4.82 -3.21
C THR A 172 3.43 -5.94 -4.08
N SER A 173 2.77 -6.24 -5.18
CA SER A 173 3.22 -7.22 -6.17
C SER A 173 4.47 -6.75 -6.92
N ALA A 174 5.26 -7.69 -7.43
CA ALA A 174 6.38 -7.39 -8.31
C ALA A 174 5.89 -6.73 -9.62
N PRO A 175 6.71 -5.88 -10.27
CA PRO A 175 6.32 -5.22 -11.53
C PRO A 175 5.85 -6.18 -12.63
N LEU A 176 6.51 -7.32 -12.82
CA LEU A 176 6.08 -8.33 -13.81
C LEU A 176 4.78 -9.03 -13.39
N ALA A 177 4.53 -9.20 -12.10
CA ALA A 177 3.28 -9.77 -11.64
C ALA A 177 2.10 -8.82 -11.90
N SER A 178 2.29 -7.51 -11.71
CA SER A 178 1.28 -6.50 -12.07
C SER A 178 0.96 -6.55 -13.55
N VAL A 179 1.98 -6.61 -14.42
CA VAL A 179 1.80 -6.76 -15.87
C VAL A 179 1.10 -8.10 -16.22
N CYS A 180 1.50 -9.20 -15.60
CA CYS A 180 0.89 -10.51 -15.82
C CYS A 180 -0.61 -10.50 -15.52
N ASN A 181 -1.02 -9.81 -14.47
CA ASN A 181 -2.42 -9.73 -14.05
C ASN A 181 -3.19 -8.57 -14.68
N ALA A 182 -2.51 -7.68 -15.39
CA ALA A 182 -3.04 -6.46 -16.00
C ALA A 182 -3.75 -5.53 -15.00
N MET A 183 -3.37 -5.57 -13.73
CA MET A 183 -3.98 -4.78 -12.66
C MET A 183 -3.02 -4.48 -11.51
N GLY A 184 -3.28 -3.38 -10.81
CA GLY A 184 -2.58 -3.00 -9.58
C GLY A 184 -3.34 -1.92 -8.82
N ARG A 185 -3.10 -1.80 -7.50
CA ARG A 185 -3.49 -0.61 -6.74
C ARG A 185 -2.44 0.50 -6.95
N CYS A 186 -2.69 1.72 -6.50
CA CYS A 186 -1.80 2.88 -6.70
C CYS A 186 -0.33 2.62 -6.30
N GLY A 187 -0.09 1.88 -5.20
CA GLY A 187 1.25 1.48 -4.78
C GLY A 187 1.96 0.54 -5.76
N GLU A 188 1.22 -0.34 -6.43
CA GLU A 188 1.74 -1.25 -7.46
C GLU A 188 1.93 -0.56 -8.80
N GLU A 189 0.97 0.27 -9.22
CA GLU A 189 1.05 1.06 -10.44
C GLU A 189 2.24 2.01 -10.41
N SER A 190 2.44 2.72 -9.29
CA SER A 190 3.59 3.63 -9.14
C SER A 190 4.92 2.88 -9.07
N THR A 191 4.98 1.72 -8.41
CA THR A 191 6.17 0.85 -8.42
C THR A 191 6.51 0.35 -9.82
N PHE A 192 5.50 -0.12 -10.56
CA PHE A 192 5.64 -0.57 -11.95
C PHE A 192 6.09 0.57 -12.88
N THR A 193 5.46 1.74 -12.79
CA THR A 193 5.80 2.90 -13.63
C THR A 193 7.23 3.40 -13.34
N VAL A 194 7.65 3.47 -12.08
CA VAL A 194 9.05 3.80 -11.73
C VAL A 194 10.03 2.77 -12.28
N ALA A 195 9.71 1.47 -12.18
CA ALA A 195 10.55 0.40 -12.74
C ALA A 195 10.67 0.51 -14.26
N ALA A 196 9.58 0.83 -14.98
CA ALA A 196 9.57 1.03 -16.43
C ALA A 196 10.42 2.24 -16.88
N LEU A 197 10.27 3.37 -16.18
CA LEU A 197 11.07 4.58 -16.43
C LEU A 197 12.56 4.33 -16.19
N ARG A 198 12.91 3.73 -15.06
CA ARG A 198 14.30 3.38 -14.73
C ARG A 198 14.89 2.37 -15.72
N ALA A 199 14.06 1.49 -16.30
CA ALA A 199 14.49 0.52 -17.31
C ALA A 199 15.03 1.17 -18.57
N VAL A 200 14.52 2.34 -18.95
CA VAL A 200 15.02 3.15 -20.09
C VAL A 200 15.88 4.33 -19.65
N GLY A 201 16.37 4.33 -18.41
CA GLY A 201 17.32 5.32 -17.90
C GLY A 201 16.71 6.68 -17.56
N ILE A 202 15.40 6.79 -17.43
CA ILE A 202 14.72 8.00 -16.97
C ILE A 202 14.71 7.98 -15.44
N PRO A 203 15.31 8.99 -14.77
CA PRO A 203 15.29 9.03 -13.31
C PRO A 203 13.87 9.23 -12.79
N ALA A 204 13.43 8.35 -11.91
CA ALA A 204 12.09 8.37 -11.38
C ALA A 204 12.04 7.94 -9.91
N ARG A 205 11.06 8.48 -9.17
CA ARG A 205 10.78 8.14 -7.78
C ARG A 205 9.28 8.03 -7.52
N GLN A 206 8.92 7.16 -6.60
CA GLN A 206 7.57 7.09 -6.08
C GLN A 206 7.36 8.22 -5.08
N VAL A 207 6.25 8.93 -5.20
CA VAL A 207 5.74 9.83 -4.17
C VAL A 207 4.55 9.15 -3.51
N TYR A 208 4.47 9.21 -2.19
CA TYR A 208 3.32 8.68 -1.47
C TYR A 208 2.86 9.64 -0.37
N THR A 209 1.56 9.71 -0.20
CA THR A 209 0.95 10.24 1.01
C THR A 209 0.52 9.06 1.88
N PRO A 210 1.05 8.93 3.11
CA PRO A 210 0.70 7.79 3.95
C PRO A 210 -0.78 7.78 4.31
N ARG A 211 -1.36 8.96 4.51
CA ARG A 211 -2.79 9.20 4.75
C ARG A 211 -3.17 10.62 4.35
N TRP A 212 -4.33 10.79 3.75
CA TRP A 212 -4.95 12.09 3.57
C TRP A 212 -5.56 12.58 4.88
N ALA A 213 -5.46 13.87 5.19
CA ALA A 213 -6.13 14.45 6.37
C ALA A 213 -7.60 14.78 6.09
N HIS A 214 -7.96 15.06 4.84
CA HIS A 214 -9.29 15.51 4.43
C HIS A 214 -10.23 14.37 4.03
N THR A 215 -9.70 13.16 3.85
CA THR A 215 -10.46 12.00 3.39
C THR A 215 -9.78 10.72 3.88
N ASP A 216 -10.54 9.64 4.11
CA ASP A 216 -10.02 8.38 4.70
C ASP A 216 -9.41 7.49 3.61
N ASP A 217 -8.23 7.87 3.12
CA ASP A 217 -7.47 7.15 2.12
C ASP A 217 -5.98 7.51 2.14
N ASN A 218 -5.24 6.89 1.24
CA ASN A 218 -3.85 7.18 0.91
C ASN A 218 -3.68 7.16 -0.62
N HIS A 219 -2.54 7.64 -1.12
CA HIS A 219 -2.25 7.60 -2.55
C HIS A 219 -0.75 7.54 -2.82
N ALA A 220 -0.40 7.01 -3.99
CA ALA A 220 0.97 6.98 -4.49
C ALA A 220 1.00 7.25 -6.00
N TRP A 221 1.95 8.08 -6.43
CA TRP A 221 2.16 8.45 -7.83
C TRP A 221 3.65 8.55 -8.13
N VAL A 222 4.03 9.15 -9.26
CA VAL A 222 5.41 9.17 -9.75
C VAL A 222 5.89 10.58 -10.00
N GLU A 223 7.15 10.87 -9.62
CA GLU A 223 7.91 12.00 -10.14
C GLU A 223 9.03 11.53 -11.05
N VAL A 224 9.26 12.27 -12.15
CA VAL A 224 10.34 12.10 -13.11
C VAL A 224 11.25 13.31 -13.13
N TRP A 225 12.57 13.06 -13.20
CA TRP A 225 13.55 14.14 -13.32
C TRP A 225 13.81 14.47 -14.80
N ILE A 226 13.62 15.72 -15.18
CA ILE A 226 13.81 16.22 -16.53
C ILE A 226 14.55 17.56 -16.46
N ASP A 227 15.71 17.65 -17.12
CA ASP A 227 16.48 18.88 -17.29
C ASP A 227 16.69 19.69 -15.99
N GLY A 228 16.99 19.00 -14.88
CA GLY A 228 17.29 19.63 -13.61
C GLY A 228 16.12 19.81 -12.65
N SER A 229 14.90 19.41 -13.04
CA SER A 229 13.67 19.57 -12.25
C SER A 229 12.86 18.27 -12.15
N TRP A 230 12.09 18.14 -11.07
CA TRP A 230 11.13 17.05 -10.87
C TRP A 230 9.75 17.45 -11.36
N PHE A 231 9.09 16.55 -12.06
CA PHE A 231 7.73 16.71 -12.57
C PHE A 231 6.90 15.48 -12.17
N PHE A 232 5.66 15.67 -11.76
CA PHE A 232 4.80 14.54 -11.39
C PHE A 232 3.87 14.09 -12.52
N MET A 233 3.40 12.85 -12.40
CA MET A 233 2.36 12.25 -13.23
C MET A 233 1.66 11.13 -12.48
N GLY A 234 0.39 10.85 -12.82
CA GLY A 234 -0.32 9.65 -12.36
C GLY A 234 0.37 8.38 -12.89
N ALA A 235 0.41 7.34 -12.10
CA ALA A 235 1.01 6.07 -12.48
C ALA A 235 0.01 5.21 -13.24
N CYS A 236 0.36 4.73 -14.44
CA CYS A 236 -0.56 4.05 -15.34
C CYS A 236 -1.80 4.88 -15.73
N GLU A 237 -1.77 6.17 -15.46
CA GLU A 237 -2.85 7.14 -15.74
C GLU A 237 -2.27 8.31 -16.54
N PRO A 238 -1.91 8.10 -17.82
CA PRO A 238 -1.21 9.11 -18.60
C PRO A 238 -2.11 10.28 -18.97
N GLU A 239 -1.64 11.46 -18.62
CA GLU A 239 -2.22 12.74 -19.04
C GLU A 239 -1.37 13.33 -20.20
N PRO A 240 -1.91 14.23 -21.02
CA PRO A 240 -1.16 14.84 -22.11
C PRO A 240 0.07 15.63 -21.68
N VAL A 241 0.10 16.08 -20.43
CA VAL A 241 1.15 16.93 -19.87
C VAL A 241 1.55 16.48 -18.48
N LEU A 242 2.79 16.75 -18.11
CA LEU A 242 3.28 16.54 -16.74
C LEU A 242 2.71 17.60 -15.78
N ASN A 243 2.77 17.31 -14.47
CA ASN A 243 2.19 18.11 -13.39
C ASN A 243 0.67 18.22 -13.48
N TYR A 244 0.04 17.21 -14.02
CA TYR A 244 -1.40 17.08 -14.10
C TYR A 244 -1.83 15.65 -13.73
N GLY A 245 -2.93 15.54 -13.00
CA GLY A 245 -3.55 14.29 -12.59
C GLY A 245 -4.87 14.55 -11.86
N TRP A 246 -5.76 13.57 -11.81
CA TRP A 246 -7.05 13.65 -11.11
C TRP A 246 -6.90 14.02 -9.62
N PHE A 247 -5.76 13.68 -9.01
CA PHE A 247 -5.47 13.90 -7.58
C PHE A 247 -4.91 15.31 -7.28
N ASN A 248 -4.83 16.22 -8.24
CA ASN A 248 -4.24 17.56 -8.05
C ASN A 248 -4.88 18.30 -6.88
N ASP A 249 -6.22 18.29 -6.78
CA ASP A 249 -6.94 18.97 -5.70
C ASP A 249 -6.64 18.33 -4.34
N SER A 250 -6.59 17.01 -4.27
CA SER A 250 -6.23 16.28 -3.06
C SER A 250 -4.78 16.53 -2.66
N ALA A 251 -3.84 16.56 -3.62
CA ALA A 251 -2.43 16.86 -3.37
C ALA A 251 -2.23 18.29 -2.85
N ALA A 252 -2.98 19.27 -3.37
CA ALA A 252 -2.95 20.66 -2.89
C ALA A 252 -3.45 20.81 -1.44
N ARG A 253 -4.09 19.77 -0.88
CA ARG A 253 -4.59 19.66 0.50
C ARG A 253 -3.80 18.61 1.31
N GLY A 254 -2.66 18.19 0.80
CA GLY A 254 -1.83 17.18 1.46
C GLY A 254 -1.18 17.70 2.74
N MET A 255 -1.16 16.86 3.79
CA MET A 255 -0.42 17.13 5.02
C MET A 255 1.04 16.71 4.92
N LEU A 256 1.28 15.51 4.38
CA LEU A 256 2.60 14.88 4.32
C LEU A 256 2.69 14.05 3.04
N MET A 257 3.67 14.35 2.20
CA MET A 257 3.99 13.62 0.98
C MET A 257 5.48 13.36 0.94
N HIS A 258 5.87 12.12 0.79
CA HIS A 258 7.23 11.67 0.97
C HIS A 258 7.72 10.84 -0.22
N SER A 259 9.05 10.71 -0.31
CA SER A 259 9.71 9.72 -1.14
C SER A 259 10.87 9.10 -0.40
N LYS A 260 11.06 7.80 -0.54
CA LYS A 260 12.25 7.09 -0.03
C LYS A 260 13.31 7.07 -1.09
N VAL A 261 14.44 7.69 -0.80
CA VAL A 261 15.62 7.77 -1.67
C VAL A 261 16.64 6.75 -1.20
N PHE A 262 16.98 5.80 -2.04
CA PHE A 262 17.94 4.75 -1.77
C PHE A 262 19.31 5.31 -1.41
N GLY A 263 19.87 4.91 -0.29
CA GLY A 263 21.20 5.33 0.20
C GLY A 263 21.22 6.68 0.90
N ARG A 264 22.43 7.17 1.12
CA ARG A 264 22.68 8.51 1.68
C ARG A 264 22.51 9.56 0.58
N TYR A 265 21.39 10.25 0.62
CA TYR A 265 21.09 11.35 -0.30
C TYR A 265 21.33 12.70 0.38
N GLU A 266 22.24 13.51 -0.18
CA GLU A 266 22.76 14.73 0.47
C GLU A 266 22.42 16.00 -0.33
N LYS A 267 21.23 16.09 -0.90
CA LYS A 267 20.76 17.28 -1.60
C LYS A 267 19.97 18.21 -0.69
N HIS A 268 19.66 19.42 -1.20
CA HIS A 268 18.93 20.48 -0.47
C HIS A 268 17.43 20.24 -0.31
N GLU A 269 16.96 19.00 -0.55
CA GLU A 269 15.56 18.67 -0.30
C GLU A 269 15.30 18.49 1.21
N ASP A 270 14.08 18.79 1.66
CA ASP A 270 13.70 18.66 3.06
C ASP A 270 13.73 17.20 3.49
N VAL A 271 14.47 16.88 4.54
CA VAL A 271 14.68 15.51 5.02
C VAL A 271 13.82 15.25 6.23
N VAL A 272 12.92 14.30 6.11
CA VAL A 272 12.07 13.82 7.22
C VAL A 272 12.88 12.95 8.16
N HIS A 273 13.59 11.97 7.59
CA HIS A 273 14.27 10.93 8.34
C HIS A 273 15.43 10.33 7.54
N ARG A 274 16.49 9.90 8.25
CA ARG A 274 17.63 9.17 7.67
C ARG A 274 17.79 7.84 8.39
N THR A 275 17.89 6.77 7.61
CA THR A 275 18.24 5.43 8.08
C THR A 275 19.59 5.00 7.50
N PRO A 276 20.18 3.90 7.96
CA PRO A 276 21.36 3.33 7.31
C PRO A 276 21.13 2.93 5.85
N LEU A 277 19.88 2.74 5.40
CA LEU A 277 19.53 2.21 4.07
C LEU A 277 19.00 3.27 3.11
N TYR A 278 18.30 4.28 3.59
CA TYR A 278 17.63 5.28 2.76
C TYR A 278 17.50 6.63 3.47
N THR A 279 17.30 7.66 2.66
CA THR A 279 16.88 9.00 3.10
C THR A 279 15.42 9.18 2.72
N GLU A 280 14.56 9.51 3.67
CA GLU A 280 13.19 9.89 3.43
C GLU A 280 13.08 11.39 3.29
N ILE A 281 12.63 11.86 2.14
CA ILE A 281 12.50 13.28 1.81
C ILE A 281 11.05 13.70 1.81
N ASN A 282 10.82 14.93 2.26
CA ASN A 282 9.52 15.56 2.31
C ASN A 282 9.28 16.36 1.03
N LEU A 283 8.28 15.96 0.28
CA LEU A 283 7.91 16.57 -0.99
C LEU A 283 6.65 17.42 -0.88
N THR A 284 6.10 17.58 0.31
CA THR A 284 4.81 18.26 0.52
C THR A 284 4.79 19.67 -0.09
N SER A 285 5.91 20.41 0.02
CA SER A 285 6.03 21.76 -0.54
C SER A 285 5.96 21.83 -2.07
N ASN A 286 6.15 20.71 -2.79
CA ASN A 286 6.00 20.65 -4.24
C ASN A 286 4.52 20.70 -4.66
N TYR A 287 3.60 20.38 -3.74
CA TYR A 287 2.18 20.20 -4.03
C TYR A 287 1.27 21.12 -3.23
N ALA A 288 1.60 21.36 -1.96
CA ALA A 288 0.77 22.10 -1.01
C ALA A 288 1.59 23.15 -0.24
N PRO A 289 0.97 24.25 0.20
CA PRO A 289 1.61 25.18 1.12
C PRO A 289 1.95 24.51 2.45
N VAL A 290 3.16 24.71 2.94
CA VAL A 290 3.66 24.14 4.20
C VAL A 290 3.95 25.20 5.24
N SER A 291 3.98 24.81 6.51
CA SER A 291 4.51 25.59 7.63
C SER A 291 5.49 24.75 8.43
N ARG A 292 6.33 25.44 9.21
CA ARG A 292 7.36 24.84 10.06
C ARG A 292 6.83 24.65 11.48
N GLY A 293 6.80 23.40 11.95
CA GLY A 293 6.51 23.05 13.34
C GLY A 293 7.79 22.62 14.08
N GLU A 294 8.12 23.27 15.18
CA GLU A 294 9.19 22.86 16.09
C GLU A 294 8.59 22.26 17.36
N ILE A 295 8.93 21.02 17.66
CA ILE A 295 8.51 20.33 18.87
C ILE A 295 9.69 20.33 19.85
N VAL A 296 9.42 20.74 21.09
CA VAL A 296 10.41 20.76 22.18
C VAL A 296 9.92 19.84 23.28
N VAL A 297 10.61 18.72 23.47
CA VAL A 297 10.27 17.74 24.52
C VAL A 297 11.11 17.99 25.76
N VAL A 298 10.42 18.08 26.90
CA VAL A 298 11.06 18.30 28.22
C VAL A 298 10.51 17.31 29.25
N ASP A 299 11.27 17.11 30.32
CA ASP A 299 10.79 16.42 31.52
C ASP A 299 9.93 17.35 32.41
N LYS A 300 9.47 16.84 33.55
CA LYS A 300 8.68 17.62 34.52
C LYS A 300 9.41 18.81 35.09
N GLU A 301 10.73 18.72 35.19
CA GLU A 301 11.61 19.78 35.69
C GLU A 301 11.94 20.83 34.60
N GLY A 302 11.45 20.62 33.38
CA GLY A 302 11.65 21.51 32.23
C GLY A 302 12.97 21.30 31.50
N LYS A 303 13.72 20.22 31.79
CA LYS A 303 14.98 19.90 31.11
C LYS A 303 14.69 19.24 29.73
N PRO A 304 15.47 19.60 28.70
CA PRO A 304 15.35 18.95 27.40
C PRO A 304 15.55 17.42 27.46
N VAL A 305 14.74 16.69 26.76
CA VAL A 305 14.85 15.22 26.65
C VAL A 305 15.38 14.87 25.27
N GLN A 306 16.67 14.49 25.21
CA GLN A 306 17.31 13.97 23.99
C GLN A 306 16.74 12.60 23.62
N GLU A 307 16.73 12.23 22.32
CA GLU A 307 16.26 10.92 21.82
C GLU A 307 14.87 10.51 22.34
N ALA A 308 13.98 11.47 22.60
CA ALA A 308 12.58 11.16 22.76
C ALA A 308 11.99 10.82 21.39
N LYS A 309 11.25 9.72 21.32
CA LYS A 309 10.52 9.34 20.12
C LYS A 309 9.34 10.28 19.94
N ILE A 310 9.24 10.89 18.76
CA ILE A 310 8.13 11.75 18.36
C ILE A 310 7.42 11.10 17.18
N GLU A 311 6.13 10.92 17.31
CA GLU A 311 5.26 10.42 16.26
C GLU A 311 4.29 11.53 15.85
N TYR A 312 4.36 11.95 14.58
CA TYR A 312 3.39 12.86 13.97
C TYR A 312 2.28 12.03 13.35
N LYS A 313 1.07 12.23 13.81
CA LYS A 313 -0.06 11.39 13.48
C LYS A 313 -1.14 12.17 12.76
N ILE A 314 -1.64 11.59 11.67
CA ILE A 314 -2.80 12.08 10.90
C ILE A 314 -4.03 11.29 11.36
N TYR A 315 -5.14 11.98 11.60
CA TYR A 315 -6.43 11.31 11.78
C TYR A 315 -6.96 10.82 10.43
N ASN A 316 -7.15 9.51 10.30
CA ASN A 316 -7.63 8.88 9.10
C ASN A 316 -8.12 7.46 9.43
N TYR A 317 -9.21 7.00 8.86
CA TYR A 317 -9.84 5.71 9.19
C TYR A 317 -10.12 5.54 10.70
N SER A 318 -10.61 6.57 11.35
CA SER A 318 -10.81 6.60 12.81
C SER A 318 -9.58 6.17 13.63
N GLU A 319 -8.38 6.39 13.09
CA GLU A 319 -7.09 6.11 13.71
C GLU A 319 -6.23 7.38 13.73
N PHE A 320 -5.37 7.51 14.72
CA PHE A 320 -4.23 8.42 14.67
C PHE A 320 -3.03 7.71 14.06
N HIS A 321 -3.02 7.64 12.72
CA HIS A 321 -1.98 6.96 11.97
C HIS A 321 -0.65 7.70 12.07
N THR A 322 0.44 7.01 12.46
CA THR A 322 1.79 7.58 12.50
C THR A 322 2.33 7.76 11.09
N ALA A 323 2.34 9.00 10.61
CA ALA A 323 2.86 9.34 9.28
C ALA A 323 4.36 9.59 9.28
N VAL A 324 4.91 10.17 10.36
CA VAL A 324 6.33 10.47 10.54
C VAL A 324 6.77 10.10 11.94
N THR A 325 7.95 9.50 12.04
CA THR A 325 8.66 9.30 13.32
C THR A 325 9.98 10.03 13.27
N GLN A 326 10.24 10.86 14.29
CA GLN A 326 11.53 11.52 14.52
C GLN A 326 12.01 11.29 15.95
N TYR A 327 13.26 11.67 16.23
CA TYR A 327 13.84 11.65 17.57
C TYR A 327 14.38 13.02 17.88
N THR A 328 14.22 13.47 19.12
CA THR A 328 14.73 14.77 19.56
C THR A 328 16.26 14.81 19.61
N ASP A 329 16.81 15.97 19.25
CA ASP A 329 18.23 16.29 19.37
C ASP A 329 18.68 16.47 20.83
N CYS A 330 19.95 16.87 21.04
CA CYS A 330 20.49 17.15 22.39
C CYS A 330 19.80 18.31 23.11
N ASN A 331 19.07 19.16 22.42
CA ASN A 331 18.25 20.24 22.99
C ASN A 331 16.78 19.85 23.16
N GLY A 332 16.44 18.59 22.99
CA GLY A 332 15.06 18.07 23.05
C GLY A 332 14.19 18.51 21.88
N LYS A 333 14.75 18.88 20.73
CA LYS A 333 14.03 19.46 19.59
C LYS A 333 13.90 18.50 18.42
N ALA A 334 12.78 18.61 17.71
CA ALA A 334 12.55 18.04 16.38
C ALA A 334 11.78 19.04 15.52
N VAL A 335 12.00 19.02 14.22
CA VAL A 335 11.39 19.96 13.26
C VAL A 335 10.75 19.19 12.13
N LEU A 336 9.54 19.59 11.74
CA LEU A 336 8.82 19.06 10.60
C LEU A 336 8.19 20.21 9.80
N HIS A 337 8.22 20.09 8.47
CA HIS A 337 7.39 20.90 7.58
C HIS A 337 6.18 20.05 7.14
N ALA A 338 4.98 20.58 7.28
CA ALA A 338 3.76 19.89 6.92
C ALA A 338 2.72 20.83 6.32
N GLY A 339 1.74 20.28 5.62
CA GLY A 339 0.62 21.02 5.06
C GLY A 339 -0.19 21.73 6.13
N LYS A 340 -0.95 22.78 5.74
CA LYS A 340 -1.61 23.71 6.66
C LYS A 340 -2.87 23.17 7.35
N GLY A 341 -2.75 22.02 8.03
CA GLY A 341 -3.81 21.37 8.80
C GLY A 341 -3.36 20.99 10.21
N ASP A 342 -4.15 20.15 10.86
CA ASP A 342 -3.90 19.69 12.23
C ASP A 342 -3.25 18.31 12.25
N LEU A 343 -2.29 18.11 13.16
CA LEU A 343 -1.68 16.83 13.49
C LEU A 343 -1.73 16.57 15.00
N MET A 344 -1.80 15.29 15.37
CA MET A 344 -1.43 14.86 16.73
C MET A 344 0.07 14.63 16.78
N VAL A 345 0.75 15.17 17.79
CA VAL A 345 2.12 14.83 18.13
C VAL A 345 2.13 14.02 19.41
N TRP A 346 2.60 12.78 19.32
CA TRP A 346 2.82 11.89 20.45
C TRP A 346 4.30 11.76 20.72
N ALA A 347 4.73 12.06 21.95
CA ALA A 347 6.11 11.93 22.39
C ALA A 347 6.22 10.86 23.49
N SER A 348 7.26 10.03 23.43
CA SER A 348 7.49 8.98 24.41
C SER A 348 8.98 8.73 24.67
N LYS A 349 9.32 8.45 25.94
CA LYS A 349 10.63 7.95 26.36
C LYS A 349 10.53 7.32 27.76
N ASN A 350 11.15 6.15 27.96
CA ASN A 350 11.26 5.50 29.28
C ASN A 350 9.92 5.39 30.04
N LYS A 351 8.84 4.97 29.35
CA LYS A 351 7.48 4.86 29.89
C LYS A 351 6.90 6.20 30.42
N LYS A 352 7.41 7.31 29.90
CA LYS A 352 6.82 8.64 30.04
C LYS A 352 6.27 9.07 28.71
N TYR A 353 5.18 9.82 28.69
CA TYR A 353 4.40 10.16 27.52
C TYR A 353 3.96 11.61 27.57
N GLY A 354 3.79 12.19 26.44
CA GLY A 354 3.17 13.49 26.27
C GLY A 354 2.56 13.60 24.89
N TYR A 355 1.51 14.38 24.73
CA TYR A 355 0.92 14.61 23.42
C TYR A 355 0.37 16.02 23.32
N ALA A 356 0.24 16.49 22.08
CA ALA A 356 -0.39 17.77 21.77
C ALA A 356 -1.10 17.66 20.41
N LYS A 357 -2.25 18.34 20.29
CA LYS A 357 -2.76 18.74 18.99
C LYS A 357 -1.97 19.96 18.55
N VAL A 358 -1.40 19.93 17.35
CA VAL A 358 -0.67 21.04 16.74
C VAL A 358 -1.34 21.44 15.44
N SER A 359 -1.29 22.73 15.10
CA SER A 359 -1.82 23.26 13.85
C SER A 359 -0.70 23.87 13.00
N PHE A 360 -0.53 23.37 11.80
CA PHE A 360 0.45 23.85 10.82
C PHE A 360 -0.07 25.01 9.96
N ARG A 361 -1.13 25.71 10.37
CA ARG A 361 -1.62 26.87 9.62
C ARG A 361 -0.60 28.00 9.53
N GLU A 362 0.28 28.09 10.53
CA GLU A 362 1.42 29.01 10.61
C GLU A 362 2.60 28.31 11.32
N ASP A 363 3.77 28.93 11.24
CA ASP A 363 4.96 28.43 11.96
C ASP A 363 4.75 28.51 13.47
N PHE A 364 5.17 27.47 14.19
CA PHE A 364 4.98 27.39 15.63
C PHE A 364 6.10 26.64 16.36
N VAL A 365 6.15 26.83 17.68
CA VAL A 365 6.96 26.06 18.62
C VAL A 365 6.01 25.46 19.67
N GLN A 366 5.98 24.12 19.76
CA GLN A 366 5.17 23.40 20.74
C GLN A 366 6.03 22.69 21.76
N LYS A 367 5.84 23.02 23.03
CA LYS A 367 6.46 22.29 24.14
C LYS A 367 5.59 21.12 24.57
N ILE A 368 6.19 19.91 24.71
CA ILE A 368 5.56 18.70 25.22
C ILE A 368 6.32 18.25 26.45
N VAL A 369 5.60 18.05 27.55
CA VAL A 369 6.17 17.55 28.81
C VAL A 369 5.93 16.05 28.89
N LEU A 370 6.97 15.25 29.15
CA LEU A 370 6.85 13.82 29.37
C LEU A 370 6.46 13.49 30.81
N GLU A 371 5.29 12.88 30.96
CA GLU A 371 4.71 12.50 32.25
C GLU A 371 4.23 11.05 32.25
N ASN A 372 3.68 10.59 33.39
CA ASN A 372 2.89 9.37 33.42
C ASN A 372 1.59 9.57 32.65
N LEU A 373 0.99 8.50 32.19
CA LEU A 373 -0.35 8.55 31.63
C LEU A 373 -1.35 9.18 32.60
N PRO A 374 -2.39 9.84 32.10
CA PRO A 374 -3.46 10.37 32.94
C PRO A 374 -4.17 9.27 33.74
N VAL A 375 -4.93 9.65 34.76
CA VAL A 375 -5.78 8.73 35.49
C VAL A 375 -6.83 8.13 34.54
N LEU A 376 -6.91 6.81 34.46
CA LEU A 376 -7.82 6.09 33.59
C LEU A 376 -9.18 5.81 34.22
N PRO A 377 -10.29 5.83 33.51
CA PRO A 377 -10.38 6.18 32.07
C PRO A 377 -10.20 7.68 31.83
N PHE A 378 -9.54 8.04 30.70
CA PHE A 378 -9.35 9.42 30.28
C PHE A 378 -9.97 9.63 28.90
N ARG A 379 -10.90 10.58 28.80
CA ARG A 379 -11.68 10.85 27.59
C ARG A 379 -11.47 12.29 27.15
N GLN A 380 -11.26 12.49 25.85
CA GLN A 380 -11.12 13.83 25.26
C GLN A 380 -11.67 13.82 23.83
N THR A 381 -12.49 14.80 23.50
CA THR A 381 -12.95 15.07 22.12
C THR A 381 -12.23 16.30 21.58
N VAL A 382 -11.70 16.20 20.38
CA VAL A 382 -10.96 17.26 19.71
C VAL A 382 -11.36 17.29 18.23
N ALA A 383 -11.66 18.50 17.72
CA ALA A 383 -11.88 18.70 16.29
C ALA A 383 -10.54 18.70 15.55
N TRP A 384 -10.43 17.92 14.49
CA TRP A 384 -9.27 17.83 13.59
C TRP A 384 -9.62 18.47 12.26
N ILE A 385 -8.86 19.47 11.84
CA ILE A 385 -9.17 20.29 10.67
C ILE A 385 -8.06 20.04 9.62
N PRO A 386 -8.45 19.53 8.44
CA PRO A 386 -7.49 19.29 7.36
C PRO A 386 -7.05 20.60 6.69
N PRO A 387 -6.01 20.58 5.84
CA PRO A 387 -5.66 21.68 4.98
C PRO A 387 -6.81 22.05 4.04
N VAL A 388 -6.93 23.33 3.75
CA VAL A 388 -7.84 23.87 2.75
C VAL A 388 -7.00 24.37 1.58
N SER A 389 -7.41 24.07 0.36
CA SER A 389 -6.80 24.61 -0.85
C SER A 389 -7.78 25.55 -1.56
N ASN A 390 -7.26 26.70 -1.94
CA ASN A 390 -7.92 27.63 -2.88
C ASN A 390 -7.18 27.65 -4.22
N GLN A 391 -6.38 26.63 -4.50
CA GLN A 391 -5.59 26.54 -5.72
C GLN A 391 -6.53 26.24 -6.89
N ILE A 392 -6.50 27.11 -7.90
CA ILE A 392 -7.26 26.91 -9.13
C ILE A 392 -6.32 26.30 -10.15
N PHE A 393 -6.59 25.07 -10.53
CA PHE A 393 -5.85 24.40 -11.60
C PHE A 393 -6.38 24.87 -12.95
N GLN A 394 -5.45 25.19 -13.85
CA GLN A 394 -5.86 25.56 -15.21
C GLN A 394 -6.47 24.34 -15.91
N PRO A 395 -7.65 24.50 -16.51
CA PRO A 395 -8.24 23.40 -17.27
C PRO A 395 -7.36 23.06 -18.47
N MET A 396 -7.23 21.77 -18.76
CA MET A 396 -6.51 21.29 -19.92
C MET A 396 -7.28 21.65 -21.20
N GLU A 397 -6.55 21.93 -22.28
CA GLU A 397 -7.13 22.20 -23.60
C GLU A 397 -7.99 21.02 -24.08
N GLU A 398 -9.19 21.32 -24.57
CA GLU A 398 -10.18 20.30 -24.96
C GLU A 398 -9.67 19.37 -26.10
N ASP A 399 -8.88 19.89 -27.03
CA ASP A 399 -8.31 19.09 -28.12
C ASP A 399 -7.30 18.08 -27.59
N LEU A 400 -6.44 18.46 -26.65
CA LEU A 400 -5.50 17.55 -25.98
C LEU A 400 -6.23 16.46 -25.20
N LYS A 401 -7.28 16.81 -24.45
CA LYS A 401 -8.11 15.81 -23.74
C LYS A 401 -8.74 14.82 -24.72
N LYS A 402 -9.29 15.29 -25.82
CA LYS A 402 -9.95 14.44 -26.82
C LYS A 402 -8.97 13.50 -27.48
N GLU A 403 -7.76 13.98 -27.77
CA GLU A 403 -6.71 13.15 -28.36
C GLU A 403 -6.24 12.09 -27.37
N ASN A 404 -5.98 12.49 -26.12
CA ASN A 404 -5.60 11.56 -25.04
C ASN A 404 -6.67 10.49 -24.81
N LYS A 405 -7.95 10.88 -24.75
CA LYS A 405 -9.07 9.93 -24.60
C LYS A 405 -9.11 8.88 -25.71
N LYS A 406 -8.82 9.26 -26.95
CA LYS A 406 -8.75 8.31 -28.07
C LYS A 406 -7.59 7.34 -27.90
N ARG A 407 -6.45 7.84 -27.43
CA ARG A 407 -5.27 7.03 -27.19
C ARG A 407 -5.51 6.05 -26.05
N LEU A 408 -6.04 6.51 -24.92
CA LEU A 408 -6.43 5.66 -23.79
C LEU A 408 -7.40 4.54 -24.20
N ALA A 409 -8.41 4.86 -25.05
CA ALA A 409 -9.34 3.85 -25.55
C ALA A 409 -8.65 2.78 -26.40
N TYR A 410 -7.64 3.16 -27.19
CA TYR A 410 -6.81 2.19 -27.92
C TYR A 410 -5.98 1.31 -26.96
N GLU A 411 -5.32 1.92 -25.99
CA GLU A 411 -4.50 1.22 -24.98
C GLU A 411 -5.35 0.24 -24.15
N ASP A 412 -6.54 0.63 -23.76
CA ASP A 412 -7.52 -0.25 -23.15
C ASP A 412 -7.89 -1.45 -24.04
N SER A 413 -8.05 -1.23 -25.36
CA SER A 413 -8.33 -2.35 -26.26
C SER A 413 -7.17 -3.35 -26.33
N VAL A 414 -5.93 -2.87 -26.28
CA VAL A 414 -4.73 -3.73 -26.22
C VAL A 414 -4.73 -4.57 -24.96
N ARG A 415 -5.03 -3.94 -23.79
CA ARG A 415 -5.12 -4.66 -22.51
C ARG A 415 -6.27 -5.65 -22.49
N THR A 416 -7.43 -5.29 -23.07
CA THR A 416 -8.59 -6.17 -23.16
C THR A 416 -8.28 -7.45 -23.92
N VAL A 417 -7.66 -7.37 -25.08
CA VAL A 417 -7.23 -8.55 -25.87
C VAL A 417 -6.35 -9.49 -25.03
N TYR A 418 -5.47 -8.93 -24.21
CA TYR A 418 -4.65 -9.73 -23.31
C TYR A 418 -5.47 -10.39 -22.21
N THR A 419 -6.36 -9.64 -21.54
CA THR A 419 -7.17 -10.17 -20.42
C THR A 419 -8.26 -11.15 -20.87
N GLU A 420 -8.67 -11.12 -22.13
CA GLU A 420 -9.55 -12.15 -22.72
C GLU A 420 -8.90 -13.54 -22.79
N THR A 421 -7.56 -13.62 -22.64
CA THR A 421 -6.86 -14.91 -22.52
C THR A 421 -7.01 -15.55 -21.14
N PHE A 422 -7.51 -14.82 -20.14
CA PHE A 422 -7.72 -15.34 -18.78
C PHE A 422 -8.95 -16.27 -18.73
N PHE A 423 -8.98 -17.15 -17.75
CA PHE A 423 -10.19 -17.93 -17.53
C PHE A 423 -11.34 -17.03 -17.06
N ASN A 424 -12.48 -17.17 -17.73
CA ASN A 424 -13.78 -16.79 -17.21
C ASN A 424 -14.54 -18.08 -16.78
N SER A 425 -15.72 -17.94 -16.19
CA SER A 425 -16.48 -19.10 -15.69
C SER A 425 -16.67 -20.17 -16.75
N SER A 426 -17.11 -19.80 -17.96
CA SER A 426 -17.39 -20.77 -19.06
C SER A 426 -16.12 -21.46 -19.57
N THR A 427 -15.01 -20.73 -19.74
CA THR A 427 -13.75 -21.32 -20.18
C THR A 427 -13.09 -22.18 -19.10
N ALA A 428 -13.25 -21.81 -17.82
CA ALA A 428 -12.81 -22.62 -16.68
C ALA A 428 -13.63 -23.91 -16.54
N GLU A 429 -14.96 -23.84 -16.68
CA GLU A 429 -15.83 -25.02 -16.73
C GLU A 429 -15.44 -25.98 -17.87
N SER A 430 -15.23 -25.46 -19.08
CA SER A 430 -14.80 -26.25 -20.22
C SER A 430 -13.45 -26.95 -19.95
N PHE A 431 -12.49 -26.22 -19.38
CA PHE A 431 -11.18 -26.76 -19.01
C PHE A 431 -11.30 -27.88 -17.96
N VAL A 432 -12.10 -27.66 -16.91
CA VAL A 432 -12.36 -28.63 -15.83
C VAL A 432 -12.98 -29.90 -16.36
N GLN A 433 -14.01 -29.78 -17.21
CA GLN A 433 -14.66 -30.94 -17.84
C GLN A 433 -13.72 -31.74 -18.76
N GLN A 434 -12.97 -31.05 -19.62
CA GLN A 434 -12.03 -31.69 -20.54
C GLN A 434 -10.93 -32.48 -19.81
N ASN A 435 -10.45 -31.94 -18.68
CA ASN A 435 -9.37 -32.55 -17.92
C ASN A 435 -9.87 -33.41 -16.74
N LYS A 436 -11.17 -33.55 -16.56
CA LYS A 436 -11.82 -34.33 -15.47
C LYS A 436 -11.35 -33.88 -14.09
N LEU A 437 -11.21 -32.56 -13.90
CA LEU A 437 -10.92 -31.95 -12.61
C LEU A 437 -12.21 -31.74 -11.79
N PRO A 438 -12.14 -31.61 -10.46
CA PRO A 438 -13.31 -31.32 -9.65
C PRO A 438 -13.83 -29.90 -9.87
N GLU A 439 -15.13 -29.67 -9.79
CA GLU A 439 -15.77 -28.38 -10.05
C GLU A 439 -15.30 -27.26 -9.10
N GLU A 440 -14.89 -27.60 -7.89
CA GLU A 440 -14.32 -26.66 -6.90
C GLU A 440 -13.06 -25.91 -7.39
N VAL A 441 -12.43 -26.38 -8.47
CA VAL A 441 -11.27 -25.73 -9.12
C VAL A 441 -11.68 -24.53 -9.97
N ILE A 442 -12.93 -24.45 -10.45
CA ILE A 442 -13.43 -23.39 -11.33
C ILE A 442 -13.16 -21.98 -10.75
N PRO A 443 -13.62 -21.65 -9.53
CA PRO A 443 -13.38 -20.34 -8.96
C PRO A 443 -11.88 -20.02 -8.73
N LEU A 444 -11.05 -21.03 -8.49
CA LEU A 444 -9.61 -20.88 -8.32
C LEU A 444 -8.92 -20.50 -9.63
N LEU A 445 -9.29 -21.13 -10.75
CA LEU A 445 -8.79 -20.81 -12.09
C LEU A 445 -9.19 -19.39 -12.51
N VAL A 446 -10.43 -18.99 -12.26
CA VAL A 446 -10.91 -17.63 -12.56
C VAL A 446 -10.17 -16.59 -11.69
N ALA A 447 -9.97 -16.90 -10.41
CA ALA A 447 -9.26 -16.00 -9.48
C ALA A 447 -7.76 -15.85 -9.81
N ALA A 448 -7.15 -16.82 -10.45
CA ALA A 448 -5.73 -16.81 -10.81
C ALA A 448 -5.38 -15.75 -11.88
N LYS A 449 -6.37 -15.21 -12.61
CA LYS A 449 -6.16 -14.16 -13.63
C LYS A 449 -5.00 -14.52 -14.59
N GLY A 450 -4.00 -13.67 -14.71
CA GLY A 450 -2.83 -13.89 -15.59
C GLY A 450 -1.94 -15.07 -15.20
N ASN A 451 -1.97 -15.50 -13.94
CA ASN A 451 -1.21 -16.65 -13.45
C ASN A 451 -1.90 -18.01 -13.75
N HIS A 452 -3.00 -18.00 -14.48
CA HIS A 452 -3.83 -19.17 -14.76
C HIS A 452 -3.04 -20.34 -15.38
N LYS A 453 -2.00 -20.05 -16.16
CA LYS A 453 -1.17 -21.08 -16.79
C LYS A 453 -0.37 -21.88 -15.75
N VAL A 454 0.18 -21.20 -14.74
CA VAL A 454 0.90 -21.84 -13.64
C VAL A 454 -0.06 -22.69 -12.82
N ILE A 455 -1.22 -22.15 -12.45
CA ILE A 455 -2.21 -22.85 -11.62
C ILE A 455 -2.80 -24.06 -12.36
N SER A 456 -3.18 -23.91 -13.64
CA SER A 456 -3.74 -25.01 -14.42
C SER A 456 -2.72 -26.13 -14.63
N GLN A 457 -1.47 -25.82 -14.97
CA GLN A 457 -0.41 -26.82 -15.12
C GLN A 457 -0.10 -27.51 -13.80
N PHE A 458 -0.07 -26.78 -12.68
CA PHE A 458 0.11 -27.35 -11.34
C PHE A 458 -0.97 -28.39 -11.01
N LEU A 459 -2.25 -28.10 -11.32
CA LEU A 459 -3.35 -29.02 -11.09
C LEU A 459 -3.25 -30.29 -11.96
N LEU A 460 -2.90 -30.13 -13.24
CA LEU A 460 -2.72 -31.27 -14.16
C LEU A 460 -1.56 -32.19 -13.71
N ASP A 461 -0.45 -31.61 -13.31
CA ASP A 461 0.69 -32.38 -12.83
C ASP A 461 0.38 -33.07 -11.49
N ALA A 462 -0.34 -32.39 -10.60
CA ALA A 462 -0.80 -33.00 -9.35
C ALA A 462 -1.77 -34.16 -9.59
N GLN A 463 -2.66 -34.05 -10.57
CA GLN A 463 -3.57 -35.13 -10.98
C GLN A 463 -2.79 -36.35 -11.49
N GLN A 464 -1.83 -36.14 -12.40
CA GLN A 464 -0.99 -37.21 -12.95
C GLN A 464 -0.20 -37.95 -11.85
N ASN A 465 0.21 -37.22 -10.81
CA ASN A 465 0.98 -37.75 -9.69
C ASN A 465 0.11 -38.25 -8.51
N GLY A 466 -1.22 -38.33 -8.67
CA GLY A 466 -2.13 -38.82 -7.63
C GLY A 466 -2.26 -37.90 -6.40
N ARG A 467 -1.97 -36.60 -6.56
CA ARG A 467 -1.97 -35.61 -5.47
C ARG A 467 -3.00 -34.48 -5.66
N LEU A 468 -3.98 -34.68 -6.57
CA LEU A 468 -4.92 -33.66 -6.93
C LEU A 468 -5.68 -33.07 -5.72
N GLN A 469 -6.20 -33.91 -4.84
CA GLN A 469 -6.96 -33.45 -3.67
C GLN A 469 -6.13 -32.52 -2.77
N LYS A 470 -4.87 -32.88 -2.51
CA LYS A 470 -3.96 -32.03 -1.72
C LYS A 470 -3.62 -30.73 -2.44
N ALA A 471 -3.49 -30.75 -3.78
CA ALA A 471 -3.25 -29.55 -4.57
C ALA A 471 -4.45 -28.60 -4.52
N VAL A 472 -5.67 -29.15 -4.61
CA VAL A 472 -6.90 -28.35 -4.47
C VAL A 472 -6.99 -27.76 -3.06
N SER A 473 -6.74 -28.55 -2.01
CA SER A 473 -6.70 -28.04 -0.64
C SER A 473 -5.67 -26.91 -0.46
N LEU A 474 -4.48 -27.02 -1.08
CA LEU A 474 -3.46 -25.98 -1.07
C LEU A 474 -3.96 -24.68 -1.74
N LEU A 475 -4.53 -24.78 -2.93
CA LEU A 475 -5.03 -23.63 -3.67
C LEU A 475 -6.24 -22.97 -2.97
N SER A 476 -7.02 -23.73 -2.21
CA SER A 476 -8.18 -23.21 -1.48
C SER A 476 -7.82 -22.41 -0.23
N VAL A 477 -6.61 -22.55 0.31
CA VAL A 477 -6.16 -21.82 1.52
C VAL A 477 -5.23 -20.65 1.23
N ILE A 478 -4.82 -20.44 -0.02
CA ILE A 478 -4.03 -19.28 -0.41
C ILE A 478 -4.93 -18.12 -0.81
N SER A 479 -4.46 -16.90 -0.61
CA SER A 479 -5.24 -15.70 -0.92
C SER A 479 -5.49 -15.55 -2.43
N ARG A 480 -6.51 -14.78 -2.81
CA ARG A 480 -6.76 -14.46 -4.22
C ARG A 480 -5.56 -13.77 -4.89
N LYS A 481 -4.82 -12.96 -4.13
CA LYS A 481 -3.62 -12.30 -4.66
C LYS A 481 -2.47 -13.29 -4.84
N ASP A 482 -2.31 -14.25 -3.94
CA ASP A 482 -1.33 -15.33 -4.09
C ASP A 482 -1.65 -16.25 -5.28
N LEU A 483 -2.90 -16.54 -5.56
CA LEU A 483 -3.29 -17.25 -6.79
C LEU A 483 -2.80 -16.54 -8.05
N ARG A 484 -2.74 -15.19 -8.03
CA ARG A 484 -2.35 -14.35 -9.16
C ARG A 484 -0.84 -14.24 -9.38
N ASP A 485 -0.01 -14.44 -8.34
CA ASP A 485 1.42 -14.18 -8.43
C ASP A 485 2.33 -15.26 -7.80
N MET A 486 1.76 -16.34 -7.25
CA MET A 486 2.55 -17.41 -6.67
C MET A 486 3.29 -18.22 -7.73
N GLN A 487 4.57 -18.41 -7.51
CA GLN A 487 5.45 -19.16 -8.41
C GLN A 487 5.24 -20.66 -8.27
N ARG A 488 5.51 -21.39 -9.34
CA ARG A 488 5.34 -22.84 -9.39
C ARG A 488 6.16 -23.57 -8.34
N GLU A 489 7.37 -23.14 -8.10
CA GLU A 489 8.32 -23.74 -7.13
C GLU A 489 7.78 -23.70 -5.71
N VAL A 490 7.04 -22.65 -5.35
CA VAL A 490 6.39 -22.52 -4.04
C VAL A 490 5.27 -23.55 -3.90
N LEU A 491 4.43 -23.67 -4.92
CA LEU A 491 3.32 -24.63 -4.93
C LEU A 491 3.86 -26.08 -4.82
N ASP A 492 4.90 -26.37 -5.57
CA ASP A 492 5.52 -27.70 -5.56
C ASP A 492 6.17 -28.01 -4.19
N ASP A 493 6.88 -27.05 -3.60
CA ASP A 493 7.48 -27.20 -2.26
C ASP A 493 6.40 -27.52 -1.20
N HIS A 494 5.30 -26.79 -1.21
CA HIS A 494 4.24 -26.98 -0.24
C HIS A 494 3.42 -28.25 -0.50
N LEU A 495 3.20 -28.63 -1.75
CA LEU A 495 2.52 -29.87 -2.11
C LEU A 495 3.33 -31.10 -1.68
N LEU A 496 4.66 -31.06 -1.92
CA LEU A 496 5.54 -32.23 -1.75
C LEU A 496 6.03 -32.39 -0.32
N TYR A 497 6.38 -31.29 0.35
CA TYR A 497 7.10 -31.29 1.62
C TYR A 497 6.24 -30.90 2.84
N SER A 498 4.94 -30.67 2.67
CA SER A 498 4.05 -30.52 3.84
C SER A 498 3.81 -31.89 4.50
N ILE A 499 4.24 -32.00 5.74
CA ILE A 499 4.13 -33.23 6.56
C ILE A 499 2.78 -33.21 7.26
N SER A 500 2.01 -34.30 7.15
CA SER A 500 0.81 -34.57 7.97
C SER A 500 1.10 -35.70 8.93
N GLU A 501 0.83 -35.51 10.23
CA GLU A 501 0.95 -36.60 11.24
C GLU A 501 -0.37 -37.35 11.45
N THR A 502 -1.47 -36.70 11.10
CA THR A 502 -2.81 -37.21 11.31
C THR A 502 -3.67 -36.94 10.07
N ARG A 503 -4.95 -36.75 10.21
CA ARG A 503 -5.86 -36.46 9.11
C ARG A 503 -5.59 -35.05 8.56
N GLU A 504 -5.59 -34.90 7.23
CA GLU A 504 -5.61 -33.59 6.55
C GLU A 504 -6.99 -32.95 6.82
N ASP A 505 -7.04 -32.03 7.75
CA ASP A 505 -8.22 -31.26 8.16
C ASP A 505 -8.01 -29.76 7.93
N GLU A 506 -8.98 -28.95 8.30
CA GLU A 506 -8.97 -27.49 8.16
C GLU A 506 -7.76 -26.87 8.90
N VAL A 507 -7.38 -27.38 10.07
CA VAL A 507 -6.23 -26.92 10.85
C VAL A 507 -4.93 -27.20 10.09
N TYR A 508 -4.81 -28.39 9.52
CA TYR A 508 -3.67 -28.75 8.68
C TYR A 508 -3.60 -27.85 7.44
N ASN A 509 -4.70 -27.67 6.74
CA ASN A 509 -4.74 -26.88 5.52
C ASN A 509 -4.34 -25.43 5.80
N SER A 510 -4.93 -24.82 6.82
CA SER A 510 -4.71 -23.39 7.15
C SER A 510 -3.36 -23.12 7.79
N TYR A 511 -2.83 -24.02 8.64
CA TYR A 511 -1.71 -23.74 9.51
C TYR A 511 -0.48 -24.62 9.29
N VAL A 512 -0.51 -25.55 8.33
CA VAL A 512 0.63 -26.32 7.86
C VAL A 512 0.80 -26.22 6.35
N LEU A 513 -0.27 -26.47 5.58
CA LEU A 513 -0.21 -26.53 4.12
C LEU A 513 -0.07 -25.12 3.50
N ASN A 514 -0.77 -24.13 4.05
CA ASN A 514 -0.73 -22.74 3.59
C ASN A 514 0.72 -22.18 3.60
N PRO A 515 1.22 -21.66 2.46
CA PRO A 515 2.58 -21.12 2.37
C PRO A 515 2.76 -19.83 3.18
N ARG A 516 1.76 -18.95 3.16
CA ARG A 516 1.83 -17.59 3.70
C ARG A 516 1.57 -17.55 5.20
N VAL A 517 2.34 -16.75 5.89
CA VAL A 517 2.17 -16.48 7.34
C VAL A 517 1.62 -15.06 7.57
N ALA A 518 2.18 -14.06 6.86
CA ALA A 518 1.81 -12.65 6.92
C ALA A 518 1.92 -12.01 5.52
N ASP A 519 2.68 -10.92 5.38
CA ASP A 519 2.87 -10.21 4.09
C ASP A 519 4.25 -10.48 3.47
N GLU A 520 4.93 -11.54 3.89
CA GLU A 520 6.27 -11.88 3.40
C GLU A 520 6.28 -12.26 1.92
N MET A 521 7.43 -12.11 1.29
CA MET A 521 7.72 -12.78 0.03
C MET A 521 7.70 -14.29 0.28
N VAL A 522 6.76 -14.99 -0.34
CA VAL A 522 6.68 -16.45 -0.21
C VAL A 522 7.69 -17.08 -1.15
N LEU A 523 8.67 -17.75 -0.57
CA LEU A 523 9.67 -18.57 -1.26
C LEU A 523 9.52 -20.03 -0.82
N PRO A 524 10.04 -21.02 -1.60
CA PRO A 524 10.14 -22.41 -1.13
C PRO A 524 10.94 -22.48 0.16
N TYR A 525 10.35 -22.97 1.24
CA TYR A 525 11.02 -23.05 2.53
C TYR A 525 10.90 -24.40 3.25
N LYS A 526 9.94 -25.25 2.88
CA LYS A 526 9.72 -26.50 3.59
C LYS A 526 10.84 -27.51 3.36
N GLN A 527 11.16 -27.77 2.10
CA GLN A 527 12.28 -28.62 1.76
C GLN A 527 13.58 -28.07 2.35
N PHE A 528 13.79 -26.77 2.26
CA PHE A 528 14.97 -26.10 2.79
C PHE A 528 15.16 -26.41 4.28
N PHE A 529 14.15 -26.14 5.13
CA PHE A 529 14.29 -26.38 6.57
C PHE A 529 14.38 -27.86 6.93
N GLN A 530 13.71 -28.75 6.20
CA GLN A 530 13.86 -30.20 6.37
C GLN A 530 15.27 -30.69 6.02
N THR A 531 15.99 -29.98 5.16
CA THR A 531 17.36 -30.32 4.74
C THR A 531 18.42 -29.72 5.66
N VAL A 532 18.31 -28.43 6.02
CA VAL A 532 19.36 -27.73 6.78
C VAL A 532 19.32 -27.97 8.28
N LEU A 533 18.15 -28.34 8.82
CA LEU A 533 18.02 -28.69 10.22
C LEU A 533 18.50 -30.14 10.45
N SER A 534 19.40 -30.34 11.40
CA SER A 534 19.76 -31.69 11.82
C SER A 534 18.52 -32.45 12.34
N HIS A 535 18.49 -33.75 12.17
CA HIS A 535 17.41 -34.63 12.67
C HIS A 535 17.08 -34.38 14.14
N HIS A 536 18.10 -34.13 14.97
CA HIS A 536 17.92 -33.79 16.39
C HIS A 536 17.17 -32.49 16.59
N LEU A 537 17.53 -31.42 15.85
CA LEU A 537 16.80 -30.13 15.92
C LEU A 537 15.38 -30.26 15.41
N GLN A 538 15.17 -31.00 14.32
CA GLN A 538 13.81 -31.25 13.79
C GLN A 538 12.92 -31.90 14.85
N GLN A 539 13.41 -32.95 15.51
CA GLN A 539 12.66 -33.61 16.57
C GLN A 539 12.42 -32.72 17.78
N ASN A 540 13.43 -31.96 18.24
CA ASN A 540 13.31 -31.07 19.38
C ASN A 540 12.25 -30.00 19.12
N PHE A 541 12.35 -29.30 18.00
CA PHE A 541 11.43 -28.21 17.64
C PHE A 541 10.00 -28.72 17.44
N ARG A 542 9.85 -29.91 16.83
CA ARG A 542 8.56 -30.56 16.64
C ARG A 542 7.90 -30.99 17.97
N ASN A 543 8.69 -31.49 18.90
CA ASN A 543 8.21 -31.95 20.19
C ASN A 543 7.94 -30.81 21.16
N ASN A 544 8.76 -29.77 21.12
CA ASN A 544 8.69 -28.63 22.00
C ASN A 544 9.00 -27.33 21.22
N PRO A 545 7.96 -26.61 20.73
CA PRO A 545 8.15 -25.33 20.04
C PRO A 545 8.94 -24.27 20.84
N LEU A 546 8.98 -24.36 22.17
CA LEU A 546 9.77 -23.44 23.00
C LEU A 546 11.29 -23.61 22.79
N GLU A 547 11.75 -24.77 22.34
CA GLU A 547 13.17 -25.00 21.95
C GLU A 547 13.51 -24.16 20.69
N LEU A 548 12.58 -24.07 19.70
CA LEU A 548 12.76 -23.19 18.55
C LEU A 548 12.74 -21.73 18.98
N LYS A 549 11.86 -21.33 19.92
CA LYS A 549 11.88 -19.97 20.47
C LYS A 549 13.24 -19.64 21.09
N ALA A 550 13.75 -20.50 21.96
CA ALA A 550 15.07 -20.33 22.59
C ALA A 550 16.20 -20.27 21.55
N TRP A 551 16.11 -21.10 20.51
CA TRP A 551 17.03 -21.07 19.39
C TRP A 551 16.99 -19.72 18.64
N CYS A 552 15.80 -19.20 18.33
CA CYS A 552 15.66 -17.88 17.71
C CYS A 552 16.28 -16.76 18.55
N GLU A 553 16.03 -16.75 19.85
CA GLU A 553 16.57 -15.75 20.80
C GLU A 553 18.11 -15.83 20.95
N THR A 554 18.69 -16.99 20.70
CA THR A 554 20.15 -17.19 20.84
C THR A 554 20.90 -16.95 19.52
N HIS A 555 20.28 -17.24 18.36
CA HIS A 555 20.96 -17.29 17.08
C HIS A 555 20.52 -16.21 16.09
N LEU A 556 19.47 -15.44 16.39
CA LEU A 556 18.99 -14.37 15.52
C LEU A 556 19.21 -13.01 16.21
N GLU A 557 19.80 -12.08 15.48
CA GLU A 557 19.97 -10.70 15.91
C GLU A 557 18.85 -9.83 15.33
N VAL A 558 18.11 -9.15 16.21
CA VAL A 558 17.02 -8.24 15.80
C VAL A 558 17.63 -6.87 15.46
N ARG A 559 17.56 -6.46 14.21
CA ARG A 559 18.12 -5.24 13.65
C ARG A 559 17.11 -4.58 12.72
N GLU A 560 16.13 -3.86 13.31
CA GLU A 560 15.05 -3.18 12.56
C GLU A 560 15.58 -2.22 11.50
N GLU A 561 16.71 -1.54 11.79
CA GLU A 561 17.32 -0.53 10.92
C GLU A 561 17.99 -1.10 9.67
N LEU A 562 18.19 -2.41 9.57
CA LEU A 562 18.77 -3.07 8.40
C LEU A 562 17.72 -3.59 7.42
N ASN A 563 16.44 -3.26 7.64
CA ASN A 563 15.36 -3.60 6.72
C ASN A 563 14.49 -2.38 6.41
N TYR A 564 13.69 -2.44 5.33
CA TYR A 564 12.71 -1.40 5.05
C TYR A 564 11.46 -1.62 5.89
N PRO A 565 10.76 -0.54 6.30
CA PRO A 565 9.47 -0.66 6.95
C PRO A 565 8.48 -1.46 6.09
N ASN A 566 7.70 -2.33 6.72
CA ASN A 566 6.70 -3.17 6.07
C ASN A 566 7.26 -4.14 5.00
N MET A 567 8.56 -4.37 4.98
CA MET A 567 9.20 -5.40 4.18
C MET A 567 9.65 -6.53 5.10
N LEU A 568 9.14 -7.73 4.89
CA LEU A 568 9.51 -8.90 5.67
C LEU A 568 10.66 -9.64 5.00
N VAL A 569 11.65 -10.05 5.79
CA VAL A 569 12.71 -10.96 5.35
C VAL A 569 12.11 -12.36 5.21
N SER A 570 12.41 -13.06 4.11
CA SER A 570 11.92 -14.41 3.94
C SER A 570 12.45 -15.35 5.03
N PRO A 571 11.74 -16.43 5.36
CA PRO A 571 12.23 -17.40 6.34
C PRO A 571 13.62 -17.97 6.01
N VAL A 572 13.89 -18.23 4.72
CA VAL A 572 15.20 -18.67 4.24
C VAL A 572 16.24 -17.56 4.37
N GLY A 573 15.85 -16.32 4.10
CA GLY A 573 16.70 -15.13 4.27
C GLY A 573 17.12 -14.92 5.72
N VAL A 574 16.20 -15.03 6.67
CA VAL A 574 16.50 -14.98 8.12
C VAL A 574 17.50 -16.07 8.52
N TRP A 575 17.33 -17.29 8.01
CA TRP A 575 18.30 -18.39 8.27
C TRP A 575 19.68 -18.06 7.72
N LYS A 576 19.79 -17.52 6.51
CA LYS A 576 21.07 -17.22 5.88
C LYS A 576 21.81 -16.06 6.53
N THR A 577 21.09 -14.98 6.88
CA THR A 577 21.71 -13.76 7.42
C THR A 577 21.88 -13.77 8.92
N ARG A 578 21.08 -14.54 9.66
CA ARG A 578 20.94 -14.50 11.13
C ARG A 578 20.48 -13.12 11.64
N ILE A 579 20.11 -12.22 10.74
CA ILE A 579 19.55 -10.89 11.03
C ILE A 579 18.05 -10.89 10.69
N THR A 580 17.28 -10.24 11.52
CA THR A 580 15.82 -10.17 11.37
C THR A 580 15.29 -8.88 11.99
N ASP A 581 14.09 -8.47 11.60
CA ASP A 581 13.22 -7.62 12.42
C ASP A 581 12.29 -8.49 13.28
N ARG A 582 11.54 -7.87 14.19
CA ARG A 582 10.65 -8.64 15.10
C ARG A 582 9.55 -9.38 14.35
N ARG A 583 8.97 -8.75 13.30
CA ARG A 583 7.89 -9.37 12.54
C ARG A 583 8.40 -10.53 11.68
N SER A 584 9.53 -10.35 10.99
CA SER A 584 10.19 -11.40 10.21
C SER A 584 10.62 -12.61 11.09
N ARG A 585 11.06 -12.36 12.35
CA ARG A 585 11.36 -13.45 13.30
C ARG A 585 10.13 -14.31 13.60
N LYS A 586 8.96 -13.70 13.74
CA LYS A 586 7.69 -14.42 13.94
C LYS A 586 7.34 -15.26 12.71
N VAL A 587 7.47 -14.70 11.52
CA VAL A 587 7.25 -15.41 10.26
C VAL A 587 8.22 -16.59 10.14
N PHE A 588 9.50 -16.38 10.42
CA PHE A 588 10.51 -17.44 10.45
C PHE A 588 10.13 -18.58 11.40
N PHE A 589 9.75 -18.23 12.63
CA PHE A 589 9.34 -19.22 13.64
C PHE A 589 8.17 -20.08 13.16
N VAL A 590 7.11 -19.44 12.64
CA VAL A 590 5.92 -20.14 12.12
C VAL A 590 6.30 -21.03 10.93
N SER A 591 7.11 -20.53 10.01
CA SER A 591 7.52 -21.27 8.80
C SER A 591 8.37 -22.51 9.12
N VAL A 592 9.28 -22.41 10.09
CA VAL A 592 10.06 -23.57 10.56
C VAL A 592 9.13 -24.63 11.15
N LEU A 593 8.18 -24.25 12.02
CA LEU A 593 7.23 -25.20 12.60
C LEU A 593 6.34 -25.86 11.53
N ARG A 594 5.80 -25.08 10.58
CA ARG A 594 5.02 -25.60 9.45
C ARG A 594 5.84 -26.59 8.60
N SER A 595 7.14 -26.34 8.41
CA SER A 595 8.03 -27.24 7.69
C SER A 595 8.20 -28.59 8.41
N LEU A 596 8.04 -28.62 9.72
CA LEU A 596 8.12 -29.80 10.57
C LEU A 596 6.74 -30.44 10.83
N GLY A 597 5.67 -29.96 10.19
CA GLY A 597 4.31 -30.49 10.33
C GLY A 597 3.61 -30.05 11.63
N VAL A 598 4.10 -29.01 12.30
CA VAL A 598 3.46 -28.44 13.48
C VAL A 598 2.58 -27.26 13.05
N PRO A 599 1.26 -27.31 13.28
CA PRO A 599 0.38 -26.19 12.95
C PRO A 599 0.76 -24.96 13.75
N ALA A 600 1.06 -23.87 13.03
CA ALA A 600 1.45 -22.58 13.62
C ALA A 600 0.94 -21.42 12.76
N TRP A 601 0.61 -20.30 13.41
CA TRP A 601 0.10 -19.11 12.74
C TRP A 601 0.45 -17.83 13.49
N MET A 602 0.36 -16.74 12.80
CA MET A 602 0.35 -15.41 13.37
C MET A 602 -1.10 -14.90 13.32
N ASP A 603 -1.62 -14.49 14.47
CA ASP A 603 -2.96 -13.93 14.57
C ASP A 603 -3.04 -12.60 13.83
N ALA A 604 -4.00 -12.46 12.94
CA ALA A 604 -4.11 -11.28 12.09
C ALA A 604 -4.42 -10.01 12.88
N VAL A 605 -5.23 -10.11 13.95
CA VAL A 605 -5.67 -8.95 14.76
C VAL A 605 -4.54 -8.42 15.63
N THR A 606 -3.85 -9.31 16.33
CA THR A 606 -2.88 -8.94 17.37
C THR A 606 -1.43 -9.03 16.90
N GLY A 607 -1.16 -9.73 15.80
CA GLY A 607 0.19 -10.06 15.33
C GLY A 607 0.96 -11.00 16.28
N ARG A 608 0.25 -11.77 17.12
CA ARG A 608 0.83 -12.75 18.03
C ARG A 608 1.01 -14.10 17.35
N VAL A 609 1.96 -14.87 17.84
CA VAL A 609 2.26 -16.19 17.29
C VAL A 609 1.65 -17.27 18.16
N TYR A 610 0.99 -18.20 17.52
CA TYR A 610 0.42 -19.39 18.13
C TYR A 610 0.89 -20.64 17.41
N CYS A 611 0.95 -21.76 18.16
CA CYS A 611 1.14 -23.09 17.59
C CYS A 611 0.41 -24.13 18.42
N TYR A 612 0.13 -25.30 17.83
CA TYR A 612 -0.39 -26.42 18.59
C TYR A 612 0.74 -27.22 19.24
N ARG A 613 0.51 -27.66 20.49
CA ARG A 613 1.28 -28.74 21.09
C ARG A 613 0.76 -30.10 20.61
N ARG A 614 1.52 -31.18 20.83
CA ARG A 614 1.09 -32.54 20.52
C ARG A 614 -0.25 -32.96 21.16
N ASN A 615 -0.63 -32.35 22.26
CA ASN A 615 -1.92 -32.56 22.92
C ASN A 615 -3.08 -31.68 22.38
N HIS A 616 -2.89 -31.06 21.21
CA HIS A 616 -3.83 -30.11 20.57
C HIS A 616 -4.19 -28.87 21.41
N GLN A 617 -3.36 -28.53 22.42
CA GLN A 617 -3.53 -27.27 23.15
C GLN A 617 -2.80 -26.15 22.42
N ASN A 618 -3.45 -24.99 22.30
CA ASN A 618 -2.83 -23.78 21.77
C ASN A 618 -1.72 -23.31 22.72
N LEU A 619 -0.56 -23.02 22.15
CA LEU A 619 0.55 -22.40 22.82
C LEU A 619 0.82 -21.03 22.19
N GLU A 620 0.73 -20.00 22.98
CA GLU A 620 1.19 -18.67 22.59
C GLU A 620 2.70 -18.57 22.73
N ILE A 621 3.35 -17.97 21.72
CA ILE A 621 4.80 -17.74 21.68
C ILE A 621 5.07 -16.26 21.83
N CYS A 622 5.74 -15.88 22.91
CA CYS A 622 6.20 -14.53 23.18
C CYS A 622 7.72 -14.52 23.30
N PHE A 623 8.40 -13.67 22.53
CA PHE A 623 9.85 -13.51 22.60
C PHE A 623 10.22 -12.58 23.77
N SER A 624 11.40 -12.79 24.34
CA SER A 624 11.82 -12.11 25.58
C SER A 624 12.00 -10.59 25.46
N ASP A 625 12.22 -10.08 24.24
CA ASP A 625 12.29 -8.65 23.93
C ASP A 625 10.91 -8.03 23.62
N GLU A 626 9.88 -8.86 23.50
CA GLU A 626 8.47 -8.48 23.56
C GLU A 626 8.08 -8.54 25.04
N MET A 627 7.42 -7.57 25.59
CA MET A 627 7.17 -7.40 27.03
C MET A 627 6.99 -8.71 27.81
N PRO A 628 7.51 -8.83 29.05
CA PRO A 628 7.39 -10.03 29.83
C PRO A 628 5.92 -10.34 30.07
N VAL A 629 5.41 -11.36 29.43
CA VAL A 629 4.10 -11.91 29.70
C VAL A 629 4.20 -12.69 30.99
N ASN A 630 3.90 -12.03 32.11
CA ASN A 630 3.36 -12.77 33.20
C ASN A 630 2.05 -13.35 32.71
N LYS A 631 2.00 -14.67 32.51
CA LYS A 631 0.84 -15.48 32.09
C LYS A 631 -0.28 -14.66 31.44
N THR A 632 -0.58 -14.92 30.18
CA THR A 632 -1.63 -14.26 29.39
C THR A 632 -2.86 -13.94 30.23
N ARG A 633 -2.92 -12.71 30.74
CA ARG A 633 -4.00 -12.22 31.58
C ARG A 633 -4.98 -11.57 30.65
N LYS A 634 -6.03 -12.29 30.28
CA LYS A 634 -7.09 -11.76 29.43
C LYS A 634 -8.19 -11.12 30.27
N GLY A 635 -8.75 -10.06 29.75
CA GLY A 635 -10.02 -9.47 30.17
C GLY A 635 -10.97 -9.41 28.98
N ARG A 636 -12.17 -8.94 29.20
CA ARG A 636 -13.20 -8.80 28.18
C ARG A 636 -13.54 -7.33 27.98
N LEU A 637 -13.60 -6.87 26.74
CA LEU A 637 -14.08 -5.54 26.36
C LEU A 637 -15.49 -5.66 25.80
N VAL A 638 -16.43 -4.89 26.31
CA VAL A 638 -17.76 -4.68 25.73
C VAL A 638 -17.87 -3.21 25.35
N LEU A 639 -18.20 -2.92 24.11
CA LEU A 639 -18.51 -1.56 23.68
C LEU A 639 -20.01 -1.33 23.78
N ASP A 640 -20.40 -0.40 24.65
CA ASP A 640 -21.77 0.03 24.82
C ASP A 640 -22.07 1.17 23.83
N TYR A 641 -22.92 0.91 22.83
CA TYR A 641 -23.38 1.88 21.87
C TYR A 641 -24.90 1.99 21.88
N HIS A 642 -25.39 3.21 21.99
CA HIS A 642 -26.80 3.51 21.89
C HIS A 642 -27.01 4.24 20.58
N GLY A 643 -27.52 3.55 19.59
CA GLY A 643 -27.60 3.99 18.21
C GLY A 643 -28.00 5.46 18.02
N GLY A 644 -27.26 6.16 17.17
CA GLY A 644 -27.61 7.48 16.66
C GLY A 644 -28.66 7.35 15.55
N ILE A 645 -29.23 8.48 15.15
CA ILE A 645 -30.28 8.51 14.11
C ILE A 645 -29.70 8.02 12.76
N SER A 646 -28.41 8.22 12.49
CA SER A 646 -27.80 7.94 11.19
C SER A 646 -26.87 6.74 11.16
N ILE A 647 -26.37 6.26 12.30
CA ILE A 647 -25.47 5.11 12.40
C ILE A 647 -26.08 4.09 13.36
N GLU A 648 -26.59 2.99 12.83
CA GLU A 648 -27.20 1.90 13.63
C GLU A 648 -26.12 0.93 14.10
N ASP A 649 -25.19 0.55 13.23
CA ASP A 649 -24.12 -0.40 13.46
C ASP A 649 -22.75 0.19 13.07
N PRO A 650 -22.03 0.83 14.00
CA PRO A 650 -20.72 1.40 13.75
C PRO A 650 -19.73 0.38 13.19
N LYS A 651 -19.02 0.75 12.11
CA LYS A 651 -18.01 -0.06 11.46
C LYS A 651 -16.61 0.25 11.97
N TYR A 652 -15.83 -0.78 12.15
CA TYR A 652 -14.40 -0.66 12.43
C TYR A 652 -13.72 0.07 11.28
N TYR A 653 -12.68 0.82 11.51
CA TYR A 653 -12.01 1.79 10.63
C TYR A 653 -12.85 3.00 10.23
N SER A 654 -14.10 2.83 9.80
CA SER A 654 -14.92 3.97 9.35
C SER A 654 -15.36 4.87 10.51
N HIS A 655 -15.71 4.30 11.65
CA HIS A 655 -16.31 5.02 12.76
C HIS A 655 -15.53 4.94 14.05
N PHE A 656 -14.81 3.85 14.27
CA PHE A 656 -13.96 3.65 15.45
C PHE A 656 -12.83 2.66 15.18
N THR A 657 -11.77 2.78 16.00
CA THR A 657 -10.68 1.81 16.07
C THR A 657 -10.20 1.63 17.50
N LEU A 658 -9.51 0.52 17.73
CA LEU A 658 -8.92 0.16 19.01
C LEU A 658 -7.43 -0.07 18.85
N SER A 659 -6.61 0.61 19.66
CA SER A 659 -5.15 0.45 19.65
C SER A 659 -4.64 0.07 21.05
N GLU A 660 -3.67 -0.83 21.10
CA GLU A 660 -2.99 -1.23 22.34
C GLU A 660 -1.75 -0.35 22.57
N LEU A 661 -1.54 0.14 23.79
CA LEU A 661 -0.29 0.82 24.14
C LEU A 661 0.83 -0.20 24.35
N SER A 662 1.73 -0.30 23.40
CA SER A 662 2.87 -1.21 23.41
C SER A 662 4.17 -0.47 23.15
N GLN A 663 5.20 -0.71 23.95
CA GLN A 663 6.55 -0.12 23.77
C GLN A 663 6.57 1.41 23.56
N GLY A 664 5.65 2.13 24.16
CA GLY A 664 5.59 3.60 24.11
C GLY A 664 4.81 4.17 22.93
N THR A 665 4.20 3.34 22.11
CA THR A 665 3.34 3.73 20.98
C THR A 665 2.01 2.98 21.02
N PHE A 666 0.99 3.55 20.38
CA PHE A 666 -0.28 2.88 20.16
C PHE A 666 -0.19 2.03 18.90
N LYS A 667 -0.42 0.72 19.06
CA LYS A 667 -0.48 -0.25 17.97
C LYS A 667 -1.95 -0.56 17.69
N LEU A 668 -2.38 -0.31 16.46
CA LEU A 668 -3.72 -0.63 15.98
C LEU A 668 -3.97 -2.15 16.06
N LEU A 669 -5.16 -2.54 16.51
CA LEU A 669 -5.66 -3.91 16.38
C LEU A 669 -6.37 -4.03 15.02
N GLU A 670 -5.96 -4.99 14.21
CA GLU A 670 -6.41 -5.12 12.83
C GLU A 670 -7.64 -6.04 12.72
N TYR A 671 -8.84 -5.45 12.85
CA TYR A 671 -10.10 -6.17 12.61
C TYR A 671 -10.54 -6.01 11.14
N GLU A 672 -9.61 -6.31 10.21
CA GLU A 672 -9.95 -6.36 8.78
C GLU A 672 -10.78 -7.61 8.44
N GLU A 673 -11.46 -7.54 7.30
CA GLU A 673 -12.11 -8.70 6.71
C GLU A 673 -11.13 -9.87 6.59
N SER A 674 -11.50 -10.99 7.14
CA SER A 674 -10.93 -12.25 6.68
C SER A 674 -11.27 -12.40 5.17
N ASN A 675 -10.35 -12.90 4.37
CA ASN A 675 -10.44 -13.09 2.90
C ASN A 675 -11.68 -13.87 2.38
N GLU A 676 -12.71 -14.07 3.19
CA GLU A 676 -13.84 -14.95 2.96
C GLU A 676 -15.19 -14.24 2.73
N GLY A 677 -15.21 -12.92 2.44
CA GLY A 677 -16.46 -12.22 2.07
C GLY A 677 -17.42 -11.94 3.23
N LYS A 678 -16.95 -11.98 4.46
CA LYS A 678 -17.66 -11.40 5.61
C LYS A 678 -17.27 -9.93 5.66
N GLY A 679 -18.23 -9.01 5.62
CA GLY A 679 -17.99 -7.57 5.68
C GLY A 679 -17.13 -7.13 6.87
N PRO A 680 -16.65 -5.85 6.91
CA PRO A 680 -15.77 -5.36 7.95
C PRO A 680 -16.36 -5.61 9.34
N ALA A 681 -15.51 -5.78 10.36
CA ALA A 681 -15.96 -5.91 11.73
C ALA A 681 -16.81 -4.71 12.11
N THR A 682 -17.98 -4.98 12.70
CA THR A 682 -18.90 -3.95 13.18
C THR A 682 -19.06 -4.02 14.69
N TRP A 683 -19.61 -2.97 15.27
CA TRP A 683 -19.97 -3.00 16.69
C TRP A 683 -20.88 -4.19 17.01
N ASN A 684 -21.95 -4.39 16.23
CA ASN A 684 -22.93 -5.45 16.47
C ASN A 684 -22.35 -6.85 16.26
N SER A 685 -21.51 -7.05 15.24
CA SER A 685 -20.94 -8.37 14.92
C SER A 685 -19.85 -8.80 15.90
N THR A 686 -19.10 -7.84 16.47
CA THR A 686 -17.83 -8.13 17.15
C THR A 686 -17.79 -7.61 18.59
N PHE A 687 -18.17 -6.37 18.86
CA PHE A 687 -17.87 -5.69 20.12
C PHE A 687 -19.07 -5.61 21.10
N LYS A 688 -20.27 -5.80 20.62
CA LYS A 688 -21.51 -5.72 21.41
C LYS A 688 -21.57 -6.79 22.51
N GLU A 689 -21.30 -8.04 22.11
CA GLU A 689 -21.24 -9.17 23.05
C GLU A 689 -19.90 -9.26 23.77
N GLY A 690 -18.91 -8.49 23.30
CA GLY A 690 -17.58 -8.34 23.86
C GLY A 690 -16.53 -9.27 23.26
N VAL A 691 -15.31 -8.73 23.21
CA VAL A 691 -14.11 -9.40 22.72
C VAL A 691 -13.14 -9.67 23.85
N GLU A 692 -12.42 -10.79 23.76
CA GLU A 692 -11.31 -11.06 24.67
C GLU A 692 -10.06 -10.30 24.20
N LEU A 693 -9.50 -9.49 25.09
CA LEU A 693 -8.27 -8.74 24.88
C LEU A 693 -7.33 -8.99 26.05
N GLU A 694 -6.06 -8.69 25.87
CA GLU A 694 -5.13 -8.76 26.98
C GLU A 694 -5.34 -7.65 27.99
N ALA A 695 -4.94 -7.92 29.23
CA ALA A 695 -4.88 -6.89 30.25
C ALA A 695 -3.80 -5.86 29.88
N GLY A 696 -4.19 -4.62 29.71
CA GLY A 696 -3.32 -3.55 29.23
C GLY A 696 -4.05 -2.24 29.07
N ILE A 697 -3.36 -1.26 28.51
CA ILE A 697 -3.89 0.07 28.25
C ILE A 697 -4.24 0.18 26.77
N TYR A 698 -5.46 0.65 26.52
CA TYR A 698 -6.02 0.77 25.18
C TYR A 698 -6.48 2.19 24.89
N LEU A 699 -6.41 2.56 23.63
CA LEU A 699 -6.97 3.77 23.06
C LEU A 699 -8.13 3.38 22.13
N LEU A 700 -9.36 3.75 22.48
CA LEU A 700 -10.48 3.76 21.57
C LEU A 700 -10.51 5.14 20.90
N THR A 701 -10.42 5.15 19.58
CA THR A 701 -10.58 6.35 18.76
C THR A 701 -11.90 6.24 18.01
N SER A 702 -12.71 7.28 18.04
CA SER A 702 -13.99 7.32 17.32
C SER A 702 -14.24 8.69 16.75
N GLY A 703 -14.96 8.75 15.62
CA GLY A 703 -15.32 10.01 14.99
C GLY A 703 -16.04 9.80 13.66
N VAL A 704 -16.72 10.82 13.22
CA VAL A 704 -17.41 10.86 11.92
C VAL A 704 -16.91 12.07 11.14
N ARG A 705 -16.42 11.84 9.92
CA ARG A 705 -15.88 12.90 9.07
C ARG A 705 -17.00 13.79 8.50
N GLY A 706 -16.82 15.10 8.62
CA GLY A 706 -17.70 16.09 8.01
C GLY A 706 -17.43 16.29 6.51
N LYS A 707 -18.32 16.99 5.83
CA LYS A 707 -18.21 17.28 4.37
C LYS A 707 -16.99 18.13 4.01
N ASP A 708 -16.53 18.98 4.93
CA ASP A 708 -15.33 19.80 4.79
C ASP A 708 -14.04 19.01 5.08
N GLY A 709 -14.17 17.74 5.43
CA GLY A 709 -13.08 16.83 5.81
C GLY A 709 -12.67 16.96 7.28
N SER A 710 -13.26 17.86 8.06
CA SER A 710 -13.01 17.95 9.49
C SER A 710 -13.64 16.79 10.26
N VAL A 711 -13.06 16.45 11.44
CA VAL A 711 -13.55 15.36 12.26
C VAL A 711 -13.54 15.76 13.74
N PRO A 712 -14.67 15.72 14.45
CA PRO A 712 -14.70 15.72 15.91
C PRO A 712 -14.34 14.30 16.37
N ALA A 713 -13.06 14.04 16.63
CA ALA A 713 -12.61 12.72 17.08
C ALA A 713 -12.56 12.66 18.61
N GLU A 714 -13.09 11.58 19.14
CA GLU A 714 -12.95 11.24 20.54
C GLU A 714 -11.80 10.26 20.74
N MET A 715 -11.01 10.52 21.75
CA MET A 715 -9.96 9.63 22.27
C MET A 715 -10.35 9.17 23.65
N LEU A 716 -10.42 7.88 23.88
CA LEU A 716 -10.66 7.30 25.19
C LEU A 716 -9.55 6.32 25.56
N LEU A 717 -8.73 6.71 26.52
CA LEU A 717 -7.74 5.84 27.14
C LEU A 717 -8.40 5.08 28.31
N PHE A 718 -8.25 3.75 28.32
CA PHE A 718 -8.81 2.89 29.36
C PHE A 718 -7.93 1.65 29.61
N GLU A 719 -8.20 0.94 30.67
CA GLU A 719 -7.46 -0.24 31.08
C GLU A 719 -8.36 -1.48 31.01
N ILE A 720 -7.90 -2.52 30.34
CA ILE A 720 -8.46 -3.88 30.41
C ILE A 720 -7.77 -4.60 31.57
N LYS A 721 -8.55 -5.10 32.55
CA LYS A 721 -8.05 -5.81 33.73
C LYS A 721 -8.28 -7.31 33.59
N GLU A 722 -7.31 -8.09 34.08
CA GLU A 722 -7.38 -9.55 34.10
C GLU A 722 -8.68 -10.07 34.72
N GLY A 723 -9.31 -11.02 34.00
CA GLY A 723 -10.51 -11.72 34.44
C GLY A 723 -11.75 -10.84 34.60
N LYS A 724 -11.69 -9.56 34.19
CA LYS A 724 -12.80 -8.63 34.31
C LYS A 724 -13.39 -8.26 32.98
N THR A 725 -14.69 -7.99 32.94
CA THR A 725 -15.33 -7.33 31.81
C THR A 725 -15.24 -5.82 32.02
N THR A 726 -14.72 -5.12 31.00
CA THR A 726 -14.65 -3.66 30.98
C THR A 726 -15.69 -3.17 29.98
N HIS A 727 -16.64 -2.39 30.48
CA HIS A 727 -17.67 -1.72 29.68
C HIS A 727 -17.17 -0.34 29.28
N VAL A 728 -17.20 -0.05 28.00
CA VAL A 728 -16.73 1.22 27.43
C VAL A 728 -17.79 1.77 26.50
N LYS A 729 -18.21 3.01 26.79
CA LYS A 729 -19.17 3.69 25.93
C LYS A 729 -18.50 4.17 24.66
N LEU A 730 -18.97 3.70 23.50
CA LEU A 730 -18.62 4.21 22.18
C LEU A 730 -19.51 5.43 21.88
N ASN A 731 -18.90 6.61 21.76
CA ASN A 731 -19.58 7.82 21.35
C ASN A 731 -19.24 8.13 19.90
N LEU A 732 -20.25 8.50 19.15
CA LEU A 732 -20.12 9.04 17.79
C LEU A 732 -20.85 10.37 17.78
N ASP A 733 -20.10 11.46 17.96
CA ASP A 733 -20.65 12.80 17.81
C ASP A 733 -20.91 13.07 16.33
N GLU A 734 -22.17 13.08 15.93
CA GLU A 734 -22.56 13.49 14.60
C GLU A 734 -22.49 15.02 14.51
N PHE A 735 -21.87 15.54 13.43
CA PHE A 735 -22.07 16.95 13.14
C PHE A 735 -23.56 17.22 12.99
N SER A 736 -24.08 18.13 13.79
CA SER A 736 -25.39 18.71 13.58
C SER A 736 -25.35 19.60 12.33
N ASP A 737 -25.36 18.97 11.16
CA ASP A 737 -25.60 19.69 9.92
C ASP A 737 -27.06 20.10 9.91
N GLU A 738 -27.34 21.34 10.28
CA GLU A 738 -28.68 21.95 10.33
C GLU A 738 -29.32 22.14 8.95
N SER A 739 -28.96 21.38 7.94
CA SER A 739 -29.71 21.52 6.68
C SER A 739 -29.81 20.19 5.92
N SER A 740 -30.87 19.46 6.11
CA SER A 740 -31.47 18.67 5.02
C SER A 740 -32.09 19.64 4.00
N ALA A 741 -31.30 20.57 3.49
CA ALA A 741 -31.77 21.55 2.50
C ALA A 741 -31.81 20.86 1.14
N ILE A 742 -32.93 21.00 0.44
CA ILE A 742 -33.06 20.68 -0.97
C ILE A 742 -31.98 21.45 -1.72
N ARG A 743 -31.04 20.75 -2.36
CA ARG A 743 -29.86 21.34 -3.04
C ARG A 743 -30.17 21.81 -4.47
N GLY A 744 -31.38 21.63 -4.91
CA GLY A 744 -31.87 21.95 -6.24
C GLY A 744 -32.92 20.93 -6.66
N ARG A 745 -33.34 20.98 -7.90
CA ARG A 745 -34.40 20.08 -8.42
C ARG A 745 -34.05 19.56 -9.81
N ILE A 746 -34.10 18.25 -9.95
CA ILE A 746 -34.00 17.55 -11.25
C ILE A 746 -35.36 17.67 -11.96
N ASP A 747 -35.34 18.09 -13.20
CA ASP A 747 -36.50 18.03 -14.09
C ASP A 747 -36.65 16.61 -14.67
N ILE A 748 -37.29 15.72 -13.90
CA ILE A 748 -37.51 14.31 -14.29
C ILE A 748 -38.22 14.19 -15.65
N PRO A 749 -39.35 14.94 -15.93
CA PRO A 749 -39.95 14.89 -17.23
C PRO A 749 -39.03 15.23 -18.39
N LEU A 750 -38.19 16.25 -18.23
CA LEU A 750 -37.19 16.63 -19.24
C LEU A 750 -36.16 15.53 -19.48
N LEU A 751 -35.61 14.95 -18.41
CA LEU A 751 -34.63 13.86 -18.52
C LEU A 751 -35.22 12.62 -19.19
N VAL A 752 -36.42 12.23 -18.82
CA VAL A 752 -37.12 11.07 -19.40
C VAL A 752 -37.44 11.30 -20.89
N GLN A 753 -37.77 12.53 -21.28
CA GLN A 753 -38.02 12.88 -22.68
C GLN A 753 -36.71 12.78 -23.50
N GLN A 754 -35.58 13.23 -22.96
CA GLN A 754 -34.29 13.28 -23.65
C GLN A 754 -33.59 11.94 -23.66
N VAL A 755 -33.78 11.12 -22.61
CA VAL A 755 -33.06 9.84 -22.41
C VAL A 755 -34.07 8.73 -22.12
N PRO A 756 -34.61 8.06 -23.15
CA PRO A 756 -35.72 7.11 -23.02
C PRO A 756 -35.54 5.96 -22.06
N PHE A 757 -34.32 5.48 -21.79
CA PHE A 757 -34.09 4.40 -20.82
C PHE A 757 -34.30 4.85 -19.34
N LEU A 758 -34.38 6.15 -19.08
CA LEU A 758 -34.73 6.70 -17.77
C LEU A 758 -36.26 6.78 -17.52
N ARG A 759 -37.10 6.19 -18.40
CA ARG A 759 -38.58 6.22 -18.27
C ARG A 759 -39.09 5.80 -16.91
N GLU A 760 -38.45 4.85 -16.31
CA GLU A 760 -38.84 4.34 -14.99
C GLU A 760 -38.64 5.37 -13.87
N MET A 761 -37.84 6.43 -14.08
CA MET A 761 -37.75 7.56 -13.14
C MET A 761 -39.09 8.29 -12.93
N ALA A 762 -39.93 8.33 -13.97
CA ALA A 762 -41.25 8.97 -13.90
C ALA A 762 -42.27 8.16 -13.09
N GLU A 763 -42.01 6.88 -12.82
CA GLU A 763 -42.88 5.97 -12.08
C GLU A 763 -42.54 5.91 -10.59
N CYS A 764 -41.48 6.62 -10.14
CA CYS A 764 -41.01 6.59 -8.76
C CYS A 764 -41.99 7.33 -7.83
N SER A 765 -42.31 6.73 -6.70
CA SER A 765 -43.09 7.35 -5.63
C SER A 765 -42.42 8.63 -5.13
N GLU A 766 -43.19 9.65 -4.78
CA GLU A 766 -42.71 10.92 -4.22
C GLU A 766 -41.84 10.76 -2.96
N GLU A 767 -42.06 9.67 -2.20
CA GLU A 767 -41.36 9.39 -0.96
C GLU A 767 -40.13 8.48 -1.16
N THR A 768 -39.88 8.02 -2.38
CA THR A 768 -38.77 7.12 -2.72
C THR A 768 -37.58 7.92 -3.20
N TYR A 769 -36.39 7.62 -2.63
CA TYR A 769 -35.13 8.23 -3.06
C TYR A 769 -34.43 7.37 -4.11
N ASN A 770 -33.85 8.01 -5.12
CA ASN A 770 -33.19 7.35 -6.23
C ASN A 770 -31.78 7.95 -6.39
N VAL A 771 -30.87 7.15 -6.91
CA VAL A 771 -29.49 7.56 -7.21
C VAL A 771 -29.30 7.67 -8.71
N LEU A 772 -28.74 8.78 -9.18
CA LEU A 772 -28.26 8.96 -10.55
C LEU A 772 -26.74 9.18 -10.49
N ALA A 773 -25.97 8.32 -11.11
CA ALA A 773 -24.50 8.39 -11.12
C ALA A 773 -23.97 8.38 -12.56
N LEU A 774 -23.13 9.35 -12.90
CA LEU A 774 -22.26 9.29 -14.09
C LEU A 774 -20.93 8.70 -13.69
N LEU A 775 -20.49 7.67 -14.39
CA LEU A 775 -19.35 6.84 -14.02
C LEU A 775 -18.25 6.87 -15.09
N GLY A 776 -16.99 6.97 -14.67
CA GLY A 776 -15.81 6.73 -15.49
C GLY A 776 -15.34 5.28 -15.31
N VAL A 777 -15.41 4.47 -16.36
CA VAL A 777 -15.04 3.05 -16.26
C VAL A 777 -13.53 2.90 -16.15
N ASN A 778 -13.09 2.04 -15.22
CA ASN A 778 -11.70 1.79 -14.88
C ASN A 778 -10.94 3.02 -14.35
N GLU A 779 -11.64 4.06 -13.96
CA GLU A 779 -11.08 5.20 -13.24
C GLU A 779 -11.05 4.91 -11.74
N GLU A 780 -9.93 5.20 -11.07
CA GLU A 780 -9.76 4.96 -9.64
C GLU A 780 -10.89 5.57 -8.80
N PRO A 781 -11.30 6.83 -9.03
CA PRO A 781 -12.39 7.45 -8.28
C PRO A 781 -13.74 6.72 -8.40
N THR A 782 -14.07 6.26 -9.60
CA THR A 782 -15.30 5.49 -9.86
C THR A 782 -15.25 4.11 -9.19
N ASN A 783 -14.11 3.43 -9.27
CA ASN A 783 -13.94 2.10 -8.68
C ASN A 783 -14.09 2.14 -7.15
N HIS A 784 -13.57 3.19 -6.50
CA HIS A 784 -13.79 3.40 -5.06
C HIS A 784 -15.26 3.66 -4.74
N ALA A 785 -15.93 4.52 -5.49
CA ALA A 785 -17.36 4.80 -5.30
C ALA A 785 -18.23 3.56 -5.44
N LEU A 786 -17.97 2.72 -6.45
CA LEU A 786 -18.70 1.47 -6.67
C LEU A 786 -18.47 0.47 -5.54
N LYS A 787 -17.26 0.39 -4.97
CA LYS A 787 -16.98 -0.44 -3.81
C LYS A 787 -17.69 0.04 -2.55
N ASP A 788 -17.68 1.33 -2.28
CA ASP A 788 -18.41 1.91 -1.15
C ASP A 788 -19.90 1.56 -1.22
N ILE A 789 -20.49 1.63 -2.43
CA ILE A 789 -21.88 1.23 -2.66
C ILE A 789 -22.06 -0.28 -2.50
N ALA A 790 -21.12 -1.09 -3.00
CA ALA A 790 -21.20 -2.55 -2.91
C ALA A 790 -21.14 -3.07 -1.45
N ILE A 791 -20.32 -2.43 -0.61
CA ILE A 791 -20.25 -2.74 0.83
C ILE A 791 -21.62 -2.50 1.50
N LEU A 792 -22.41 -1.55 1.02
CA LEU A 792 -23.72 -1.17 1.54
C LEU A 792 -24.88 -1.66 0.69
N GLY A 793 -24.69 -2.67 -0.16
CA GLY A 793 -25.70 -3.12 -1.10
C GLY A 793 -27.07 -3.38 -0.46
N ARG A 794 -27.10 -4.04 0.72
CA ARG A 794 -28.37 -4.29 1.45
C ARG A 794 -29.05 -3.02 1.96
N GLU A 795 -28.30 -2.03 2.41
CA GLU A 795 -28.81 -0.72 2.82
C GLU A 795 -29.34 0.04 1.63
N PHE A 796 -28.66 -0.03 0.48
CA PHE A 796 -29.15 0.55 -0.77
C PHE A 796 -30.49 -0.10 -1.18
N GLU A 797 -30.60 -1.43 -1.14
CA GLU A 797 -31.86 -2.13 -1.43
C GLU A 797 -32.99 -1.72 -0.48
N ARG A 798 -32.69 -1.40 0.77
CA ARG A 798 -33.68 -1.00 1.78
C ARG A 798 -34.13 0.44 1.67
N TYR A 799 -33.25 1.38 1.32
CA TYR A 799 -33.48 2.82 1.43
C TYR A 799 -33.51 3.54 0.09
N ILE A 800 -32.97 2.95 -0.96
CA ILE A 800 -32.93 3.51 -2.31
C ILE A 800 -33.90 2.74 -3.19
N GLY A 801 -34.74 3.44 -3.90
CA GLY A 801 -35.71 2.80 -4.81
C GLY A 801 -35.01 2.23 -6.05
N ARG A 802 -34.26 3.08 -6.76
CA ARG A 802 -33.47 2.67 -7.93
C ARG A 802 -32.15 3.43 -8.00
N SER A 803 -31.13 2.75 -8.53
CA SER A 803 -29.83 3.36 -8.85
C SER A 803 -29.63 3.34 -10.36
N TYR A 804 -29.46 4.50 -10.97
CA TYR A 804 -29.17 4.67 -12.41
C TYR A 804 -27.68 4.94 -12.58
N PHE A 805 -26.96 3.96 -13.09
CA PHE A 805 -25.52 4.02 -13.34
C PHE A 805 -25.27 4.26 -14.82
N LEU A 806 -24.78 5.43 -15.15
CA LEU A 806 -24.60 5.88 -16.53
C LEU A 806 -23.12 5.96 -16.87
N PHE A 807 -22.73 5.25 -17.91
CA PHE A 807 -21.41 5.39 -18.48
C PHE A 807 -21.39 6.53 -19.50
N THR A 808 -20.27 7.24 -19.56
CA THR A 808 -20.13 8.40 -20.44
C THR A 808 -20.03 8.03 -21.93
N ASP A 809 -19.73 6.76 -22.24
CA ASP A 809 -19.68 6.26 -23.59
C ASP A 809 -19.91 4.73 -23.69
N LYS A 810 -20.17 4.24 -24.90
CA LYS A 810 -20.43 2.83 -25.20
C LYS A 810 -19.22 1.91 -24.94
N GLU A 811 -18.04 2.40 -25.21
CA GLU A 811 -16.82 1.60 -25.05
C GLU A 811 -16.52 1.40 -23.58
N GLY A 812 -16.72 2.42 -22.76
CA GLY A 812 -16.67 2.29 -21.29
C GLY A 812 -17.68 1.26 -20.78
N ALA A 813 -18.94 1.37 -21.24
CA ALA A 813 -20.00 0.43 -20.82
C ALA A 813 -19.66 -1.04 -21.15
N LYS A 814 -19.00 -1.32 -22.27
CA LYS A 814 -18.56 -2.69 -22.62
C LYS A 814 -17.43 -3.21 -21.74
N LYS A 815 -16.63 -2.33 -21.17
CA LYS A 815 -15.48 -2.68 -20.30
C LYS A 815 -15.87 -2.92 -18.86
N TYR A 816 -17.03 -2.42 -18.47
CA TYR A 816 -17.56 -2.58 -17.12
C TYR A 816 -17.94 -4.02 -16.86
N LYS A 817 -17.44 -4.58 -15.76
CA LYS A 817 -17.75 -5.94 -15.31
C LYS A 817 -18.35 -5.87 -13.91
N VAL A 818 -19.61 -6.26 -13.79
CA VAL A 818 -20.32 -6.30 -12.49
C VAL A 818 -19.60 -7.22 -11.49
N GLU A 819 -18.98 -8.27 -11.99
CA GLU A 819 -18.25 -9.27 -11.20
C GLU A 819 -17.04 -8.69 -10.46
N ASP A 820 -16.53 -7.55 -10.90
CA ASP A 820 -15.42 -6.85 -10.23
C ASP A 820 -15.89 -6.09 -8.96
N PHE A 821 -17.21 -5.92 -8.79
CA PHE A 821 -17.86 -5.23 -7.66
C PHE A 821 -18.93 -6.12 -6.99
N PRO A 822 -18.55 -7.25 -6.38
CA PRO A 822 -19.50 -8.12 -5.73
C PRO A 822 -20.19 -7.41 -4.55
N GLY A 823 -21.52 -7.51 -4.47
CA GLY A 823 -22.33 -6.88 -3.42
C GLY A 823 -23.02 -5.57 -3.85
N LEU A 824 -22.85 -5.13 -5.09
CA LEU A 824 -23.69 -4.05 -5.61
C LEU A 824 -25.20 -4.40 -5.52
N PRO A 825 -26.08 -3.39 -5.29
CA PRO A 825 -27.52 -3.61 -5.22
C PRO A 825 -28.10 -4.25 -6.49
N GLU A 826 -29.11 -5.10 -6.36
CA GLU A 826 -29.75 -5.76 -7.51
C GLU A 826 -30.57 -4.80 -8.39
N HIS A 827 -31.00 -3.63 -7.85
CA HIS A 827 -31.86 -2.68 -8.53
C HIS A 827 -31.11 -1.60 -9.31
N ILE A 828 -29.94 -1.91 -9.85
CA ILE A 828 -29.18 -0.98 -10.67
C ILE A 828 -29.66 -1.04 -12.13
N VAL A 829 -30.00 0.13 -12.66
CA VAL A 829 -30.29 0.32 -14.09
C VAL A 829 -29.05 0.88 -14.76
N TYR A 830 -28.44 0.10 -15.64
CA TYR A 830 -27.25 0.51 -16.38
C TYR A 830 -27.62 1.17 -17.71
N GLY A 831 -26.93 2.26 -18.05
CA GLY A 831 -27.15 3.00 -19.28
C GLY A 831 -25.90 3.72 -19.79
N VAL A 832 -26.03 4.33 -20.97
CA VAL A 832 -24.96 5.12 -21.60
C VAL A 832 -25.45 6.50 -21.96
N ASP A 833 -24.71 7.53 -21.57
CA ASP A 833 -24.95 8.95 -21.94
C ASP A 833 -24.20 9.31 -23.23
N GLU A 834 -24.52 8.64 -24.35
CA GLU A 834 -23.79 8.72 -25.63
C GLU A 834 -23.64 10.13 -26.21
N GLN A 835 -24.61 11.01 -25.93
CA GLN A 835 -24.61 12.39 -26.41
C GLN A 835 -24.16 13.39 -25.34
N HIS A 836 -23.68 12.89 -24.20
CA HIS A 836 -23.33 13.68 -23.02
C HIS A 836 -24.45 14.64 -22.56
N MET A 837 -25.72 14.22 -22.77
CA MET A 837 -26.87 15.05 -22.42
C MET A 837 -27.06 15.16 -20.93
N ILE A 838 -26.97 14.02 -20.22
CA ILE A 838 -27.05 13.96 -18.75
C ILE A 838 -25.86 14.69 -18.13
N GLN A 839 -24.67 14.47 -18.65
CA GLN A 839 -23.47 15.17 -18.20
C GLN A 839 -23.63 16.68 -18.31
N LYS A 840 -24.06 17.19 -19.48
CA LYS A 840 -24.29 18.62 -19.68
C LYS A 840 -25.39 19.15 -18.76
N TYR A 841 -26.47 18.40 -18.61
CA TYR A 841 -27.58 18.76 -17.74
C TYR A 841 -27.14 18.90 -16.28
N LEU A 842 -26.43 17.86 -15.74
CA LEU A 842 -25.95 17.91 -14.37
C LEU A 842 -24.86 18.97 -14.16
N THR A 843 -23.98 19.19 -15.13
CA THR A 843 -22.99 20.28 -15.08
C THR A 843 -23.64 21.64 -14.93
N GLY A 844 -24.69 21.91 -15.71
CA GLY A 844 -25.45 23.14 -15.61
C GLY A 844 -26.24 23.27 -14.31
N LEU A 845 -26.93 22.20 -13.90
CA LEU A 845 -27.75 22.15 -12.69
C LEU A 845 -26.93 22.34 -11.41
N LEU A 846 -25.79 21.69 -11.33
CA LEU A 846 -24.88 21.71 -10.18
C LEU A 846 -23.87 22.87 -10.24
N GLN A 847 -23.93 23.70 -11.29
CA GLN A 847 -23.02 24.83 -11.53
C GLN A 847 -21.54 24.42 -11.46
N LEU A 848 -21.23 23.22 -11.97
CA LEU A 848 -19.87 22.72 -11.97
C LEU A 848 -19.01 23.55 -12.92
N SER A 849 -17.97 24.17 -12.38
CA SER A 849 -17.02 24.98 -13.15
C SER A 849 -15.74 24.15 -13.41
N GLY A 850 -15.23 24.20 -14.64
CA GLY A 850 -14.00 23.51 -15.02
C GLY A 850 -14.24 22.08 -15.52
N THR A 851 -13.26 21.20 -15.27
CA THR A 851 -13.35 19.79 -15.68
C THR A 851 -14.31 19.04 -14.77
N VAL A 852 -15.26 18.32 -15.36
CA VAL A 852 -16.15 17.42 -14.60
C VAL A 852 -15.37 16.19 -14.20
N HIS A 853 -15.16 16.01 -12.91
CA HIS A 853 -14.51 14.81 -12.36
C HIS A 853 -15.56 13.73 -12.08
N LEU A 854 -15.34 12.56 -12.62
CA LEU A 854 -16.20 11.40 -12.37
C LEU A 854 -15.78 10.65 -11.09
N PRO A 855 -16.73 10.00 -10.40
CA PRO A 855 -18.15 9.95 -10.67
C PRO A 855 -18.86 11.24 -10.27
N VAL A 856 -19.95 11.59 -10.98
CA VAL A 856 -20.92 12.59 -10.51
C VAL A 856 -22.14 11.84 -10.01
N VAL A 857 -22.48 12.04 -8.73
CA VAL A 857 -23.59 11.33 -8.09
C VAL A 857 -24.61 12.31 -7.55
N VAL A 858 -25.87 12.06 -7.82
CA VAL A 858 -27.01 12.82 -7.32
C VAL A 858 -28.04 11.89 -6.72
N VAL A 859 -28.52 12.22 -5.52
CA VAL A 859 -29.66 11.53 -4.89
C VAL A 859 -30.86 12.47 -4.85
N PHE A 860 -32.00 11.99 -5.31
CA PHE A 860 -33.21 12.76 -5.46
C PHE A 860 -34.46 11.93 -5.15
N ASN A 861 -35.55 12.60 -4.74
CA ASN A 861 -36.85 11.97 -4.53
C ASN A 861 -37.71 11.93 -5.82
N GLY A 862 -38.86 11.29 -5.78
CA GLY A 862 -39.76 11.20 -6.94
C GLY A 862 -40.32 12.57 -7.41
N LYS A 863 -40.18 13.66 -6.64
CA LYS A 863 -40.46 15.03 -7.07
C LYS A 863 -39.29 15.68 -7.82
N GLY A 864 -38.12 15.05 -7.83
CA GLY A 864 -36.89 15.56 -8.38
C GLY A 864 -36.07 16.42 -7.40
N ASP A 865 -36.53 16.59 -6.15
CA ASP A 865 -35.77 17.35 -5.16
C ASP A 865 -34.46 16.63 -4.80
N MET A 866 -33.32 17.29 -5.06
CA MET A 866 -32.00 16.75 -4.80
C MET A 866 -31.65 16.90 -3.32
N VAL A 867 -31.30 15.78 -2.70
CA VAL A 867 -30.95 15.74 -1.27
C VAL A 867 -29.46 15.50 -1.05
N PHE A 868 -28.76 14.93 -2.04
CA PHE A 868 -27.31 14.71 -2.01
C PHE A 868 -26.69 14.91 -3.39
N THR A 869 -25.48 15.46 -3.43
CA THR A 869 -24.69 15.61 -4.65
C THR A 869 -23.21 15.41 -4.34
N SER A 870 -22.49 14.72 -5.21
CA SER A 870 -21.03 14.54 -5.13
C SER A 870 -20.43 14.62 -6.53
N GLN A 871 -19.20 15.12 -6.62
CA GLN A 871 -18.40 15.14 -7.84
C GLN A 871 -16.98 14.64 -7.52
N GLY A 872 -16.46 13.75 -8.36
CA GLY A 872 -15.16 13.14 -8.17
C GLY A 872 -15.16 12.12 -7.03
N TYR A 873 -13.97 11.77 -6.59
CA TYR A 873 -13.79 10.80 -5.52
C TYR A 873 -14.22 11.39 -4.17
N THR A 874 -15.17 10.71 -3.55
CA THR A 874 -15.65 11.00 -2.20
C THR A 874 -15.70 9.72 -1.43
N ILE A 875 -14.81 9.56 -0.44
CA ILE A 875 -14.73 8.35 0.38
C ILE A 875 -15.96 8.20 1.24
N GLY A 876 -16.42 6.95 1.40
CA GLY A 876 -17.65 6.64 2.09
C GLY A 876 -18.89 7.18 1.37
N LEU A 877 -18.79 7.33 0.04
CA LEU A 877 -19.91 7.83 -0.79
C LEU A 877 -21.20 7.07 -0.50
N GLY A 878 -21.14 5.74 -0.43
CA GLY A 878 -22.31 4.92 -0.10
C GLY A 878 -22.89 5.26 1.27
N GLU A 879 -22.05 5.45 2.28
CA GLU A 879 -22.48 5.81 3.63
C GLU A 879 -23.10 7.22 3.67
N GLN A 880 -22.51 8.17 2.97
CA GLN A 880 -23.04 9.54 2.89
C GLN A 880 -24.43 9.56 2.23
N ILE A 881 -24.62 8.80 1.17
CA ILE A 881 -25.94 8.66 0.50
C ILE A 881 -26.96 8.10 1.48
N ILE A 882 -26.66 6.95 2.08
CA ILE A 882 -27.59 6.27 3.01
C ILE A 882 -27.90 7.15 4.22
N LYS A 883 -26.91 7.85 4.76
CA LYS A 883 -27.07 8.79 5.88
C LYS A 883 -28.06 9.90 5.55
N GLU A 884 -27.92 10.55 4.37
CA GLU A 884 -28.84 11.64 3.99
C GLU A 884 -30.26 11.13 3.75
N VAL A 885 -30.42 9.96 3.14
CA VAL A 885 -31.74 9.37 2.92
C VAL A 885 -32.41 8.94 4.25
N LYS A 886 -31.68 8.31 5.17
CA LYS A 886 -32.18 7.93 6.49
C LYS A 886 -32.70 9.13 7.29
N LYS A 887 -31.97 10.27 7.28
CA LYS A 887 -32.42 11.51 7.94
C LYS A 887 -33.79 12.00 7.46
N LEU A 888 -34.10 11.77 6.18
CA LEU A 888 -35.33 12.22 5.53
C LEU A 888 -36.47 11.24 5.66
N THR A 889 -36.16 9.93 5.70
CA THR A 889 -37.19 8.87 5.84
C THR A 889 -37.63 8.64 7.30
N ASN A 890 -36.80 9.01 8.27
CA ASN A 890 -37.13 8.90 9.71
C ASN A 890 -37.78 10.17 10.29
N LYS A 891 -38.16 11.13 9.47
CA LYS A 891 -38.99 12.27 9.83
C LYS A 891 -40.47 11.96 9.54
#